data_c0543a272da85bd534a06b39af53693e
#
_entry.id   c0543a272da85bd534a06b39af53693e
#
_cell.length_a   1.000
_cell.length_b   1.000
_cell.length_c   1.000
_cell.angle_alpha   90.00
_cell.angle_beta   90.00
_cell.angle_gamma   90.00
#
_symmetry.space_group_name_H-M   'P 1'
#
loop_
_entity.id
_entity.type
_entity.pdbx_description
1 polymer ?
#
loop_
_entity_poly.entity_id
_entity_poly.type
_entity_poly.pdbx_seq_one_letter_code
_entity_poly.pdbx_strand_id
1 'polypeptide(L)'
;MRISVPQFFERMGIRGKLIAIFVAIKVVPLVLLAWYAWQAAQWLAEGVSSRAEQMADVMRVTQQQTGKTANDDAVRALDERSREAIESLTTDLARQVADFLYDRDKEVLQAAAVEPSEAAYRRFLAGHTRKLYEHGKYVPTADGKGWMPAAPFSAENPVRPPLPDNARDFHARPPENYGVKVEHPLFLEMSFIDAAGVEKVKAQQGDLLKPGLRDISRRENTFVKAETYWPELKKLKRGEIYVSEVIGPYVPAQWIGPYTKARADELKKPFTPEASGYAGLENPVGKHFRGIVRWATPVEQGGRIVGYVTLALDHAHLMAFSDNIRPTPERFAPIADPASGNYAFIWDRKSRSISHPRDYFIVGYDPETGQPAPPWMDSELWAAWQASGKPWHEYQPSVPPFRDQSLKRKPAPESGKSGLVALDCRYLNFSPQCHGWDALTENGGSGSFAIFFSGLWKLTTAATIPYYTGQYGASKRGFGYVTIGANVDDFHKAATESGKRIDALIAAADGKLKQERGGLQAAISEHLSNTAFGLTASTVVMTMLVIAIAIWMAGVLTTRITEMNSAIRRFKEGDLAHRLPLRGEDEMADLAKSFNHMADEVQQSFGRLAEARSAAEEANRMKSEFLANMSHELRTPLNGILGFAELLEMELEDPALREHAQTIRASGEHLLTLVTAVLDLAKIEAGRMDFKPTPIDLPGLLREVVAAQRGHAQKRNLALELIEDGLPPVVFADDVRLRQVLLNLTNNALKFTEQGTVTVRAMNEDAREGEPGRVRIEVEDTGAGISPEEQKLIFEKFRQSENFVTRSHEGS
;
A
#
# COMPACT_ATOMS: atom_id res chain seq x y z
N MET A 1 -12.34 -74.11 17.68
CA MET A 1 -11.79 -74.53 18.98
C MET A 1 -13.01 -74.80 19.88
N ARG A 2 -13.39 -76.08 20.06
CA ARG A 2 -14.50 -76.49 21.00
C ARG A 2 -13.96 -76.31 22.44
N ILE A 3 -14.45 -75.27 23.08
CA ILE A 3 -14.18 -75.06 24.52
C ILE A 3 -14.99 -76.14 25.21
N SER A 4 -14.29 -77.18 25.68
CA SER A 4 -14.91 -78.22 26.61
C SER A 4 -15.24 -77.46 27.89
N VAL A 5 -16.53 -77.36 28.21
CA VAL A 5 -16.97 -76.87 29.51
C VAL A 5 -16.27 -77.76 30.55
N PRO A 6 -15.46 -77.19 31.45
CA PRO A 6 -14.61 -78.02 32.33
C PRO A 6 -15.46 -78.92 33.19
N GLN A 7 -15.04 -80.15 33.31
CA GLN A 7 -15.55 -81.13 34.29
C GLN A 7 -15.64 -80.58 35.78
N PHE A 8 -14.98 -79.49 36.01
CA PHE A 8 -15.05 -78.70 37.23
C PHE A 8 -16.45 -78.14 37.53
N PHE A 9 -17.19 -77.66 36.45
CA PHE A 9 -18.53 -77.11 36.59
C PHE A 9 -19.57 -78.17 36.95
N GLU A 10 -19.38 -79.39 36.47
CA GLU A 10 -20.29 -80.55 36.84
C GLU A 10 -20.15 -80.98 38.31
N ARG A 11 -18.98 -80.82 38.86
CA ARG A 11 -18.72 -81.25 40.34
C ARG A 11 -19.09 -80.19 41.35
N MET A 12 -19.45 -78.98 40.94
CA MET A 12 -19.93 -77.93 41.82
C MET A 12 -21.36 -78.18 42.30
N GLY A 13 -21.56 -78.06 43.63
CA GLY A 13 -22.91 -78.02 44.18
C GLY A 13 -23.73 -76.84 43.63
N ILE A 14 -25.08 -76.92 43.80
CA ILE A 14 -25.99 -75.83 43.27
C ILE A 14 -25.56 -74.42 43.65
N ARG A 15 -25.04 -74.22 44.86
CA ARG A 15 -24.52 -72.93 45.32
C ARG A 15 -23.31 -72.41 44.48
N GLY A 16 -22.37 -73.33 44.20
CA GLY A 16 -21.21 -72.97 43.37
C GLY A 16 -21.57 -72.71 41.92
N LYS A 17 -22.48 -73.49 41.35
CA LYS A 17 -23.00 -73.26 39.97
C LYS A 17 -23.70 -71.92 39.82
N LEU A 18 -24.55 -71.57 40.79
CA LEU A 18 -25.25 -70.29 40.80
C LEU A 18 -24.28 -69.08 40.90
N ILE A 19 -23.28 -69.18 41.78
CA ILE A 19 -22.27 -68.17 41.90
C ILE A 19 -21.52 -67.98 40.57
N ALA A 20 -21.05 -69.10 39.94
CA ALA A 20 -20.26 -69.03 38.72
C ALA A 20 -21.08 -68.48 37.52
N ILE A 21 -22.34 -68.90 37.38
CA ILE A 21 -23.22 -68.38 36.33
C ILE A 21 -23.55 -66.93 36.57
N PHE A 22 -23.86 -66.52 37.78
CA PHE A 22 -24.23 -65.16 38.12
C PHE A 22 -23.03 -64.20 37.92
N VAL A 23 -21.84 -64.64 38.35
CA VAL A 23 -20.58 -63.87 38.09
C VAL A 23 -20.31 -63.79 36.61
N ALA A 24 -20.42 -64.90 35.87
CA ALA A 24 -20.16 -64.88 34.42
C ALA A 24 -21.12 -63.94 33.66
N ILE A 25 -22.44 -64.04 33.97
CA ILE A 25 -23.44 -63.18 33.29
C ILE A 25 -23.35 -61.72 33.63
N LYS A 26 -22.83 -61.35 34.81
CA LYS A 26 -22.74 -59.93 35.22
C LYS A 26 -21.41 -59.36 35.03
N VAL A 27 -20.31 -60.09 35.25
CA VAL A 27 -18.96 -59.57 35.14
C VAL A 27 -18.46 -59.46 33.69
N VAL A 28 -18.78 -60.48 32.85
CA VAL A 28 -18.35 -60.46 31.44
C VAL A 28 -18.94 -59.27 30.68
N PRO A 29 -20.26 -58.97 30.75
CA PRO A 29 -20.78 -57.72 30.09
C PRO A 29 -20.22 -56.44 30.68
N LEU A 30 -19.97 -56.41 32.02
CA LEU A 30 -19.43 -55.24 32.68
C LEU A 30 -18.01 -54.92 32.17
N VAL A 31 -17.16 -55.93 32.03
CA VAL A 31 -15.83 -55.81 31.48
C VAL A 31 -15.88 -55.42 30.00
N LEU A 32 -16.76 -56.02 29.22
CA LEU A 32 -16.96 -55.67 27.82
C LEU A 32 -17.45 -54.24 27.65
N LEU A 33 -18.38 -53.77 28.49
CA LEU A 33 -18.83 -52.37 28.50
C LEU A 33 -17.72 -51.39 28.87
N ALA A 34 -16.94 -51.70 29.90
CA ALA A 34 -15.82 -50.86 30.29
C ALA A 34 -14.76 -50.80 29.17
N TRP A 35 -14.46 -51.93 28.52
CA TRP A 35 -13.58 -51.96 27.34
C TRP A 35 -14.12 -51.19 26.17
N TYR A 36 -15.41 -51.33 25.86
CA TYR A 36 -16.04 -50.55 24.77
C TYR A 36 -16.06 -49.03 25.08
N ALA A 37 -16.38 -48.65 26.30
CA ALA A 37 -16.38 -47.25 26.72
C ALA A 37 -14.95 -46.64 26.62
N TRP A 38 -13.95 -47.41 26.97
CA TRP A 38 -12.53 -47.04 26.80
C TRP A 38 -12.16 -46.86 25.32
N GLN A 39 -12.54 -47.80 24.45
CA GLN A 39 -12.34 -47.71 23.02
C GLN A 39 -13.05 -46.50 22.42
N ALA A 40 -14.26 -46.23 22.82
CA ALA A 40 -15.03 -45.06 22.36
C ALA A 40 -14.38 -43.75 22.83
N ALA A 41 -13.85 -43.69 24.06
CA ALA A 41 -13.15 -42.51 24.56
C ALA A 41 -11.86 -42.27 23.82
N GLN A 42 -11.06 -43.32 23.52
CA GLN A 42 -9.86 -43.19 22.68
C GLN A 42 -10.19 -42.70 21.27
N TRP A 43 -11.18 -43.33 20.63
CA TRP A 43 -11.58 -42.91 19.28
C TRP A 43 -12.05 -41.46 19.22
N LEU A 44 -12.81 -41.00 20.23
CA LEU A 44 -13.24 -39.60 20.31
C LEU A 44 -12.05 -38.68 20.53
N ALA A 45 -11.11 -39.03 21.38
CA ALA A 45 -9.90 -38.23 21.62
C ALA A 45 -9.01 -38.12 20.41
N GLU A 46 -8.82 -39.23 19.67
CA GLU A 46 -8.08 -39.22 18.40
C GLU A 46 -8.81 -38.37 17.36
N GLY A 47 -10.14 -38.48 17.28
CA GLY A 47 -10.96 -37.67 16.39
C GLY A 47 -10.90 -36.17 16.68
N VAL A 48 -10.92 -35.78 17.94
CA VAL A 48 -10.79 -34.37 18.36
C VAL A 48 -9.38 -33.86 18.07
N SER A 49 -8.34 -34.64 18.41
CA SER A 49 -6.94 -34.28 18.14
C SER A 49 -6.68 -34.11 16.65
N SER A 50 -7.15 -35.04 15.83
CA SER A 50 -6.98 -34.96 14.35
C SER A 50 -7.70 -33.76 13.74
N ARG A 51 -8.94 -33.46 14.19
CA ARG A 51 -9.67 -32.27 13.72
C ARG A 51 -9.01 -30.97 14.16
N ALA A 52 -8.50 -30.92 15.40
CA ALA A 52 -7.76 -29.78 15.91
C ALA A 52 -6.48 -29.55 15.06
N GLU A 53 -5.80 -30.61 14.66
CA GLU A 53 -4.63 -30.54 13.80
C GLU A 53 -4.96 -30.06 12.40
N GLN A 54 -5.99 -30.59 11.77
CA GLN A 54 -6.47 -30.13 10.46
C GLN A 54 -6.90 -28.66 10.51
N MET A 55 -7.60 -28.26 11.57
CA MET A 55 -8.06 -26.89 11.72
C MET A 55 -6.89 -25.92 11.93
N ALA A 56 -5.87 -26.31 12.68
CA ALA A 56 -4.64 -25.56 12.86
C ALA A 56 -3.86 -25.40 11.54
N ASP A 57 -3.76 -26.47 10.74
CA ASP A 57 -3.08 -26.42 9.44
C ASP A 57 -3.84 -25.53 8.43
N VAL A 58 -5.16 -25.65 8.36
CA VAL A 58 -5.99 -24.78 7.51
C VAL A 58 -5.82 -23.32 7.94
N MET A 59 -5.86 -23.06 9.24
CA MET A 59 -5.69 -21.70 9.77
C MET A 59 -4.31 -21.12 9.44
N ARG A 60 -3.25 -21.91 9.58
CA ARG A 60 -1.88 -21.53 9.23
C ARG A 60 -1.75 -21.21 7.75
N VAL A 61 -2.24 -22.10 6.86
CA VAL A 61 -2.18 -21.91 5.41
C VAL A 61 -2.99 -20.66 5.02
N THR A 62 -4.19 -20.50 5.58
CA THR A 62 -5.02 -19.33 5.29
C THR A 62 -4.36 -18.04 5.74
N GLN A 63 -3.77 -17.99 6.94
CA GLN A 63 -3.05 -16.82 7.43
C GLN A 63 -1.83 -16.48 6.57
N GLN A 64 -1.03 -17.48 6.19
CA GLN A 64 0.12 -17.29 5.31
C GLN A 64 -0.31 -16.77 3.93
N GLN A 65 -1.37 -17.34 3.36
CA GLN A 65 -1.88 -16.94 2.06
C GLN A 65 -2.48 -15.53 2.11
N THR A 66 -3.26 -15.22 3.14
CA THR A 66 -3.82 -13.87 3.34
C THR A 66 -2.72 -12.84 3.56
N GLY A 67 -1.73 -13.13 4.40
CA GLY A 67 -0.59 -12.25 4.64
C GLY A 67 0.22 -11.99 3.36
N LYS A 68 0.49 -13.03 2.57
CA LYS A 68 1.17 -12.89 1.29
C LYS A 68 0.36 -12.06 0.30
N THR A 69 -0.93 -12.36 0.14
CA THR A 69 -1.81 -11.62 -0.77
C THR A 69 -1.89 -10.15 -0.36
N ALA A 70 -2.08 -9.85 0.92
CA ALA A 70 -2.12 -8.49 1.42
C ALA A 70 -0.80 -7.73 1.17
N ASN A 71 0.35 -8.39 1.34
CA ASN A 71 1.64 -7.79 1.03
C ASN A 71 1.83 -7.57 -0.48
N ASP A 72 1.47 -8.54 -1.31
CA ASP A 72 1.56 -8.44 -2.76
C ASP A 72 0.64 -7.34 -3.31
N ASP A 73 -0.55 -7.19 -2.74
CA ASP A 73 -1.49 -6.12 -3.09
C ASP A 73 -0.99 -4.75 -2.62
N ALA A 74 -0.40 -4.66 -1.42
CA ALA A 74 0.23 -3.44 -0.94
C ALA A 74 1.42 -3.02 -1.83
N VAL A 75 2.26 -3.96 -2.25
CA VAL A 75 3.36 -3.67 -3.20
C VAL A 75 2.80 -3.16 -4.52
N ARG A 76 1.79 -3.81 -5.10
CA ARG A 76 1.17 -3.33 -6.35
C ARG A 76 0.56 -1.95 -6.22
N ALA A 77 -0.18 -1.71 -5.15
CA ALA A 77 -0.79 -0.39 -4.90
C ALA A 77 0.27 0.71 -4.73
N LEU A 78 1.40 0.39 -4.05
CA LEU A 78 2.53 1.32 -3.91
C LEU A 78 3.22 1.57 -5.24
N ASP A 79 3.41 0.54 -6.07
CA ASP A 79 3.99 0.68 -7.40
C ASP A 79 3.13 1.57 -8.29
N GLU A 80 1.83 1.34 -8.33
CA GLU A 80 0.89 2.10 -9.15
C GLU A 80 0.82 3.55 -8.69
N ARG A 81 0.65 3.78 -7.40
CA ARG A 81 0.63 5.12 -6.81
C ARG A 81 1.95 5.86 -6.96
N SER A 82 3.08 5.17 -6.84
CA SER A 82 4.40 5.74 -7.03
C SER A 82 4.64 6.10 -8.49
N ARG A 83 4.19 5.26 -9.41
CA ARG A 83 4.23 5.54 -10.85
C ARG A 83 3.46 6.80 -11.18
N GLU A 84 2.20 6.89 -10.77
CA GLU A 84 1.35 8.07 -10.99
C GLU A 84 1.96 9.33 -10.39
N ALA A 85 2.49 9.26 -9.17
CA ALA A 85 3.10 10.38 -8.49
C ALA A 85 4.35 10.87 -9.22
N ILE A 86 5.21 9.98 -9.73
CA ILE A 86 6.43 10.36 -10.45
C ILE A 86 6.08 10.84 -11.87
N GLU A 87 5.10 10.24 -12.54
CA GLU A 87 4.60 10.73 -13.82
C GLU A 87 4.03 12.15 -13.70
N SER A 88 3.22 12.39 -12.68
CA SER A 88 2.70 13.74 -12.38
C SER A 88 3.85 14.71 -12.10
N LEU A 89 4.78 14.35 -11.22
CA LEU A 89 5.95 15.16 -10.90
C LEU A 89 6.76 15.49 -12.16
N THR A 90 6.99 14.52 -13.04
CA THR A 90 7.74 14.70 -14.27
C THR A 90 7.01 15.66 -15.24
N THR A 91 5.68 15.49 -15.34
CA THR A 91 4.84 16.33 -16.20
C THR A 91 4.78 17.76 -15.67
N ASP A 92 4.61 17.91 -14.35
CA ASP A 92 4.59 19.24 -13.72
C ASP A 92 5.93 19.94 -13.85
N LEU A 93 7.03 19.21 -13.68
CA LEU A 93 8.37 19.75 -13.90
C LEU A 93 8.57 20.21 -15.35
N ALA A 94 8.14 19.41 -16.31
CA ALA A 94 8.22 19.76 -17.73
C ALA A 94 7.41 21.02 -18.05
N ARG A 95 6.20 21.19 -17.47
CA ARG A 95 5.39 22.39 -17.56
C ARG A 95 6.07 23.60 -16.92
N GLN A 96 6.60 23.44 -15.71
CA GLN A 96 7.34 24.52 -15.04
C GLN A 96 8.54 25.02 -15.86
N VAL A 97 9.27 24.10 -16.50
CA VAL A 97 10.34 24.48 -17.43
C VAL A 97 9.77 25.23 -18.64
N ALA A 98 8.67 24.78 -19.21
CA ALA A 98 8.04 25.46 -20.34
C ALA A 98 7.54 26.85 -19.96
N ASP A 99 6.87 27.01 -18.84
CA ASP A 99 6.39 28.30 -18.33
C ASP A 99 7.57 29.25 -18.09
N PHE A 100 8.63 28.74 -17.49
CA PHE A 100 9.88 29.50 -17.33
C PHE A 100 10.45 29.98 -18.65
N LEU A 101 10.43 29.16 -19.70
CA LEU A 101 10.91 29.54 -21.03
C LEU A 101 9.98 30.56 -21.72
N TYR A 102 8.65 30.39 -21.57
CA TYR A 102 7.70 31.38 -22.10
C TYR A 102 7.79 32.74 -21.42
N ASP A 103 8.18 32.79 -20.15
CA ASP A 103 8.49 34.08 -19.52
C ASP A 103 9.67 34.78 -20.17
N ARG A 104 10.68 34.03 -20.64
CA ARG A 104 11.81 34.61 -21.42
C ARG A 104 11.35 35.19 -22.74
N ASP A 105 10.31 34.62 -23.36
CA ASP A 105 9.72 35.20 -24.59
C ASP A 105 9.13 36.59 -24.31
N LYS A 106 8.45 36.75 -23.19
CA LYS A 106 7.88 38.05 -22.78
C LYS A 106 9.02 39.07 -22.51
N GLU A 107 10.06 38.62 -21.83
CA GLU A 107 11.21 39.47 -21.46
C GLU A 107 12.00 39.92 -22.70
N VAL A 108 12.22 39.07 -23.71
CA VAL A 108 12.92 39.50 -24.92
C VAL A 108 12.04 40.47 -25.75
N LEU A 109 10.74 40.31 -25.74
CA LEU A 109 9.84 41.30 -26.38
C LEU A 109 9.84 42.64 -25.62
N GLN A 110 9.91 42.61 -24.27
CA GLN A 110 10.11 43.83 -23.48
C GLN A 110 11.48 44.45 -23.76
N ALA A 111 12.52 43.63 -23.87
CA ALA A 111 13.87 44.06 -24.20
C ALA A 111 13.95 44.81 -25.55
N ALA A 112 13.11 44.39 -26.53
CA ALA A 112 13.02 45.06 -27.84
C ALA A 112 12.47 46.50 -27.78
N ALA A 113 11.70 46.80 -26.72
CA ALA A 113 11.17 48.16 -26.49
C ALA A 113 12.13 49.05 -25.69
N VAL A 114 13.24 48.51 -25.18
CA VAL A 114 14.25 49.26 -24.43
C VAL A 114 15.15 50.00 -25.42
N GLU A 115 15.35 51.31 -25.23
CA GLU A 115 16.28 52.08 -26.03
C GLU A 115 17.69 51.47 -26.00
N PRO A 116 18.31 51.19 -27.16
CA PRO A 116 19.62 50.57 -27.22
C PRO A 116 20.71 51.49 -26.66
N SER A 117 20.93 51.39 -25.34
CA SER A 117 22.05 52.01 -24.65
C SER A 117 22.60 51.09 -23.58
N GLU A 118 23.92 51.16 -23.35
CA GLU A 118 24.54 50.28 -22.33
C GLU A 118 23.90 50.47 -20.95
N ALA A 119 23.59 51.72 -20.58
CA ALA A 119 22.99 52.03 -19.29
C ALA A 119 21.57 51.47 -19.12
N ALA A 120 20.76 51.53 -20.21
CA ALA A 120 19.42 50.94 -20.18
C ALA A 120 19.49 49.39 -20.12
N TYR A 121 20.39 48.78 -20.86
CA TYR A 121 20.60 47.33 -20.87
C TYR A 121 21.13 46.81 -19.52
N ARG A 122 22.05 47.55 -18.88
CA ARG A 122 22.51 47.24 -17.52
C ARG A 122 21.35 47.26 -16.52
N ARG A 123 20.46 48.27 -16.59
CA ARG A 123 19.28 48.36 -15.71
C ARG A 123 18.34 47.23 -15.98
N PHE A 124 18.09 46.86 -17.24
CA PHE A 124 17.25 45.72 -17.59
C PHE A 124 17.82 44.44 -16.98
N LEU A 125 19.08 44.13 -17.21
CA LEU A 125 19.74 42.95 -16.68
C LEU A 125 19.68 42.89 -15.13
N ALA A 126 19.94 44.00 -14.46
CA ALA A 126 19.94 44.09 -13.00
C ALA A 126 18.54 43.81 -12.39
N GLY A 127 17.46 44.08 -13.14
CA GLY A 127 16.08 43.82 -12.71
C GLY A 127 15.65 42.34 -12.88
N HIS A 128 16.48 41.55 -13.58
CA HIS A 128 16.13 40.13 -13.88
C HIS A 128 17.07 39.18 -13.15
N THR A 129 16.65 38.79 -11.95
CA THR A 129 17.39 37.83 -11.10
C THR A 129 16.49 36.67 -10.66
N ARG A 130 17.11 35.57 -10.28
CA ARG A 130 16.44 34.40 -9.67
C ARG A 130 17.35 33.77 -8.64
N LYS A 131 16.75 33.33 -7.51
CA LYS A 131 17.51 32.66 -6.46
C LYS A 131 17.87 31.24 -6.90
N LEU A 132 19.15 30.94 -6.94
CA LEU A 132 19.71 29.61 -7.12
C LEU A 132 20.47 29.17 -5.89
N TYR A 133 20.64 27.87 -5.74
CA TYR A 133 21.53 27.35 -4.71
C TYR A 133 22.99 27.54 -5.13
N GLU A 134 23.78 28.12 -4.25
CA GLU A 134 25.25 28.19 -4.38
C GLU A 134 25.84 26.93 -3.74
N HIS A 135 26.70 26.23 -4.48
CA HIS A 135 27.47 25.11 -3.92
C HIS A 135 28.54 25.62 -2.97
N GLY A 136 28.69 24.96 -1.81
CA GLY A 136 29.78 25.24 -0.91
C GLY A 136 31.14 24.85 -1.51
N LYS A 137 32.22 25.40 -0.95
CA LYS A 137 33.58 25.11 -1.38
C LYS A 137 34.09 23.85 -0.64
N TYR A 138 34.87 23.05 -1.35
CA TYR A 138 35.60 21.93 -0.80
C TYR A 138 37.11 22.19 -0.84
N VAL A 139 37.78 21.57 0.15
CA VAL A 139 39.26 21.56 0.22
C VAL A 139 39.72 20.11 0.40
N PRO A 140 40.94 19.78 -0.07
CA PRO A 140 41.48 18.44 0.20
C PRO A 140 41.65 18.21 1.69
N THR A 141 41.44 16.97 2.13
CA THR A 141 41.80 16.54 3.48
C THR A 141 43.33 16.60 3.70
N ALA A 142 43.77 16.73 4.94
CA ALA A 142 45.21 16.86 5.28
C ALA A 142 46.03 15.66 4.80
N ASP A 143 45.43 14.48 4.74
CA ASP A 143 46.09 13.25 4.25
C ASP A 143 46.05 13.11 2.71
N GLY A 144 45.40 14.04 2.03
CA GLY A 144 45.21 14.04 0.57
C GLY A 144 44.35 12.91 0.01
N LYS A 145 43.68 12.13 0.88
CA LYS A 145 42.86 10.95 0.50
C LYS A 145 41.41 11.27 0.29
N GLY A 146 40.96 12.48 0.57
CA GLY A 146 39.58 12.85 0.47
C GLY A 146 39.36 14.33 0.29
N TRP A 147 38.12 14.73 0.39
CA TRP A 147 37.63 16.09 0.33
C TRP A 147 36.82 16.41 1.57
N MET A 148 36.93 17.64 2.05
CA MET A 148 36.15 18.15 3.16
C MET A 148 35.58 19.53 2.82
N PRO A 149 34.40 19.91 3.34
CA PRO A 149 33.91 21.26 3.18
C PRO A 149 34.86 22.31 3.73
N ALA A 150 35.05 23.42 3.00
CA ALA A 150 35.90 24.53 3.41
C ALA A 150 35.34 25.31 4.62
N ALA A 151 34.01 25.22 4.86
CA ALA A 151 33.32 25.82 5.98
C ALA A 151 32.39 24.80 6.61
N PRO A 152 32.09 24.86 7.93
CA PRO A 152 31.13 23.98 8.57
C PRO A 152 29.73 24.17 7.96
N PHE A 153 29.01 23.06 7.85
CA PHE A 153 27.62 23.07 7.39
C PHE A 153 26.74 23.82 8.39
N SER A 154 25.70 24.46 7.90
CA SER A 154 24.66 25.00 8.79
C SER A 154 23.81 23.86 9.37
N ALA A 155 23.15 24.12 10.51
CA ALA A 155 22.22 23.15 11.14
C ALA A 155 21.06 22.77 10.21
N GLU A 156 20.75 23.61 9.22
CA GLU A 156 19.70 23.39 8.22
C GLU A 156 20.13 22.38 7.12
N ASN A 157 21.45 22.11 6.98
CA ASN A 157 21.98 21.16 6.03
C ASN A 157 22.95 20.18 6.74
N PRO A 158 22.46 19.18 7.45
CA PRO A 158 23.32 18.23 8.16
C PRO A 158 24.14 17.40 7.16
N VAL A 159 25.41 17.19 7.48
CA VAL A 159 26.29 16.28 6.73
C VAL A 159 25.69 14.87 6.76
N ARG A 160 25.36 14.33 5.59
CA ARG A 160 25.05 12.91 5.45
C ARG A 160 26.33 12.15 5.14
N PRO A 161 26.61 11.04 5.83
CA PRO A 161 27.74 10.20 5.48
C PRO A 161 27.56 9.70 4.03
N PRO A 162 28.63 9.68 3.23
CA PRO A 162 28.58 9.13 1.88
C PRO A 162 28.17 7.66 1.95
N LEU A 163 27.27 7.24 1.04
CA LEU A 163 26.90 5.83 0.93
C LEU A 163 28.11 5.01 0.43
N PRO A 164 28.38 3.84 1.01
CA PRO A 164 29.60 3.06 0.72
C PRO A 164 29.76 2.67 -0.76
N ASP A 165 28.66 2.47 -1.47
CA ASP A 165 28.66 1.99 -2.87
C ASP A 165 28.66 3.08 -3.93
N ASN A 166 28.78 4.33 -3.51
CA ASN A 166 28.72 5.47 -4.42
C ASN A 166 29.95 5.61 -5.34
N ALA A 167 30.97 4.78 -5.14
CA ALA A 167 32.20 4.83 -5.93
C ALA A 167 32.05 4.29 -7.38
N ARG A 168 31.02 3.48 -7.65
CA ARG A 168 30.80 2.85 -8.95
C ARG A 168 29.73 3.51 -9.82
N ASP A 169 28.80 4.22 -9.18
CA ASP A 169 27.59 4.69 -9.82
C ASP A 169 27.52 6.23 -9.85
N PHE A 170 26.36 6.77 -10.13
CA PHE A 170 26.13 8.20 -10.30
C PHE A 170 26.43 8.99 -9.03
N HIS A 171 27.54 9.71 -9.02
CA HIS A 171 27.80 10.73 -8.02
C HIS A 171 27.19 12.05 -8.50
N ALA A 172 26.18 12.51 -7.78
CA ALA A 172 25.68 13.87 -7.94
C ALA A 172 26.56 14.87 -7.20
N ARG A 173 26.27 16.13 -7.43
CA ARG A 173 26.75 17.21 -6.58
C ARG A 173 26.34 16.90 -5.14
N PRO A 174 27.26 16.94 -4.19
CA PRO A 174 26.97 16.56 -2.82
C PRO A 174 25.83 17.43 -2.25
N PRO A 175 24.70 16.85 -1.86
CA PRO A 175 23.59 17.62 -1.33
C PRO A 175 23.93 18.37 -0.04
N GLU A 176 24.84 17.83 0.75
CA GLU A 176 25.34 18.42 1.98
C GLU A 176 26.07 19.74 1.76
N ASN A 177 26.49 20.04 0.55
CA ASN A 177 27.20 21.27 0.21
C ASN A 177 26.34 22.32 -0.49
N TYR A 178 25.04 22.15 -0.50
CA TYR A 178 24.15 23.22 -0.93
C TYR A 178 24.08 24.28 0.16
N GLY A 179 24.61 25.42 -0.20
CA GLY A 179 24.58 26.62 0.63
C GLY A 179 23.21 27.29 0.64
N VAL A 180 23.24 28.59 0.82
CA VAL A 180 22.05 29.44 0.83
C VAL A 180 21.62 29.71 -0.62
N LYS A 181 20.32 29.90 -0.86
CA LYS A 181 19.84 30.47 -2.14
C LYS A 181 20.30 31.91 -2.27
N VAL A 182 21.05 32.19 -3.32
CA VAL A 182 21.60 33.52 -3.63
C VAL A 182 20.95 34.05 -4.90
N GLU A 183 20.75 35.34 -4.99
CA GLU A 183 20.30 36.01 -6.21
C GLU A 183 21.34 35.86 -7.31
N HIS A 184 21.00 35.23 -8.41
CA HIS A 184 21.82 35.09 -9.61
C HIS A 184 21.19 35.85 -10.76
N PRO A 185 22.00 36.51 -11.60
CA PRO A 185 21.51 37.12 -12.80
C PRO A 185 20.83 36.11 -13.70
N LEU A 186 19.65 36.43 -14.17
CA LEU A 186 18.91 35.56 -15.07
C LEU A 186 19.57 35.54 -16.45
N PHE A 187 19.95 36.71 -16.93
CA PHE A 187 20.62 36.88 -18.20
C PHE A 187 22.06 37.39 -18.02
N LEU A 188 22.99 36.79 -18.72
CA LEU A 188 24.39 37.10 -18.68
C LEU A 188 24.75 38.21 -19.65
N GLU A 189 23.95 38.39 -20.70
CA GLU A 189 24.22 39.37 -21.76
C GLU A 189 22.91 39.85 -22.36
N MET A 190 22.85 41.15 -22.61
CA MET A 190 21.89 41.79 -23.49
C MET A 190 22.65 42.60 -24.54
N SER A 191 22.36 42.34 -25.83
CA SER A 191 23.01 43.11 -26.93
C SER A 191 22.00 43.52 -27.96
N PHE A 192 22.29 44.67 -28.62
CA PHE A 192 21.63 45.11 -29.83
C PHE A 192 22.57 44.89 -31.01
N ILE A 193 22.09 44.25 -32.03
CA ILE A 193 22.80 43.85 -33.25
C ILE A 193 22.14 44.58 -34.41
N ASP A 194 22.91 45.24 -35.22
CA ASP A 194 22.41 45.92 -36.40
C ASP A 194 22.02 44.96 -37.53
N ALA A 195 21.45 45.47 -38.61
CA ALA A 195 21.05 44.68 -39.76
C ALA A 195 22.23 44.02 -40.53
N ALA A 196 23.48 44.42 -40.25
CA ALA A 196 24.67 43.83 -40.82
C ALA A 196 25.21 42.66 -39.95
N GLY A 197 24.71 42.49 -38.72
CA GLY A 197 25.18 41.46 -37.82
C GLY A 197 26.28 41.93 -36.86
N VAL A 198 26.39 43.22 -36.65
CA VAL A 198 27.39 43.81 -35.75
C VAL A 198 26.73 44.24 -34.46
N GLU A 199 27.22 43.81 -33.33
CA GLU A 199 26.79 44.34 -32.04
C GLU A 199 27.12 45.83 -31.93
N LYS A 200 26.16 46.68 -31.60
CA LYS A 200 26.33 48.13 -31.43
C LYS A 200 26.23 48.56 -29.97
N VAL A 201 25.40 47.85 -29.22
CA VAL A 201 25.20 48.06 -27.78
C VAL A 201 25.24 46.71 -27.09
N LYS A 202 25.91 46.68 -25.95
CA LYS A 202 26.02 45.46 -25.15
C LYS A 202 26.16 45.79 -23.69
N ALA A 203 25.41 45.07 -22.88
CA ALA A 203 25.63 44.97 -21.45
C ALA A 203 25.78 43.49 -21.06
N GLN A 204 26.64 43.21 -20.13
CA GLN A 204 26.86 41.83 -19.65
C GLN A 204 27.05 41.81 -18.15
N GLN A 205 26.83 40.62 -17.60
CA GLN A 205 27.04 40.29 -16.17
C GLN A 205 27.86 38.99 -16.09
N GLY A 206 28.64 38.85 -15.02
CA GLY A 206 29.49 37.68 -14.83
C GLY A 206 30.66 37.63 -15.80
N ASP A 207 31.34 36.50 -15.84
CA ASP A 207 32.61 36.23 -16.51
C ASP A 207 32.56 35.24 -17.68
N LEU A 208 31.38 34.63 -17.91
CA LEU A 208 31.22 33.54 -18.90
C LEU A 208 31.37 34.05 -20.34
N LEU A 209 30.77 35.17 -20.63
CA LEU A 209 30.80 35.77 -21.98
C LEU A 209 31.92 36.82 -22.08
N LYS A 210 32.59 36.86 -23.22
CA LYS A 210 33.71 37.81 -23.47
C LYS A 210 33.17 39.24 -23.60
N PRO A 211 33.81 40.21 -22.98
CA PRO A 211 33.49 41.63 -23.16
C PRO A 211 33.76 42.09 -24.60
N GLY A 212 33.17 43.23 -24.93
CA GLY A 212 33.38 43.91 -26.22
C GLY A 212 32.31 43.55 -27.25
N LEU A 213 32.19 44.46 -28.24
CA LEU A 213 31.26 44.32 -29.35
C LEU A 213 31.82 43.35 -30.40
N ARG A 214 30.98 42.52 -30.96
CA ARG A 214 31.37 41.45 -31.90
C ARG A 214 30.59 41.56 -33.20
N ASP A 215 31.23 41.16 -34.29
CA ASP A 215 30.54 40.84 -35.54
C ASP A 215 30.06 39.37 -35.46
N ILE A 216 28.79 39.20 -35.14
CA ILE A 216 28.17 37.86 -34.99
C ILE A 216 27.77 37.26 -36.33
N SER A 217 27.95 37.94 -37.42
CA SER A 217 27.79 37.36 -38.74
C SER A 217 28.83 36.30 -39.03
N ARG A 218 29.94 36.34 -38.28
CA ARG A 218 30.99 35.34 -38.31
C ARG A 218 30.92 34.43 -37.09
N ARG A 219 30.76 33.14 -37.34
CA ARG A 219 30.60 32.11 -36.31
C ARG A 219 31.76 32.09 -35.29
N GLU A 220 33.00 32.35 -35.78
CA GLU A 220 34.20 32.38 -34.95
C GLU A 220 34.18 33.45 -33.86
N ASN A 221 33.33 34.48 -34.00
CA ASN A 221 33.17 35.53 -33.02
C ASN A 221 32.09 35.23 -31.97
N THR A 222 31.31 34.15 -32.14
CA THR A 222 30.22 33.75 -31.26
C THR A 222 30.71 32.97 -30.03
N PHE A 223 29.84 32.77 -29.05
CA PHE A 223 30.20 32.02 -27.87
C PHE A 223 30.58 30.57 -28.23
N VAL A 224 31.76 30.16 -27.78
CA VAL A 224 32.45 28.90 -28.13
C VAL A 224 32.45 28.57 -29.62
N LYS A 225 32.39 29.59 -30.49
CA LYS A 225 32.27 29.44 -31.94
C LYS A 225 31.07 28.55 -32.40
N ALA A 226 30.05 28.38 -31.55
CA ALA A 226 28.99 27.43 -31.77
C ALA A 226 27.60 28.04 -32.03
N GLU A 227 27.45 29.35 -31.82
CA GLU A 227 26.17 30.01 -32.08
C GLU A 227 26.02 30.26 -33.61
N THR A 228 24.93 29.78 -34.17
CA THR A 228 24.60 29.88 -35.59
C THR A 228 23.34 30.69 -35.83
N TYR A 229 23.02 31.62 -34.91
CA TYR A 229 21.73 32.32 -34.89
C TYR A 229 21.59 33.44 -35.95
N TRP A 230 22.70 34.05 -36.42
CA TRP A 230 22.64 35.17 -37.34
C TRP A 230 21.83 34.92 -38.63
N PRO A 231 21.98 33.79 -39.35
CA PRO A 231 21.12 33.46 -40.49
C PRO A 231 19.65 33.34 -40.14
N GLU A 232 19.34 32.92 -38.93
CA GLU A 232 17.97 32.75 -38.46
C GLU A 232 17.34 34.09 -38.07
N LEU A 233 18.10 35.00 -37.45
CA LEU A 233 17.59 36.34 -37.12
C LEU A 233 17.07 37.08 -38.37
N LYS A 234 17.79 36.96 -39.47
CA LYS A 234 17.41 37.60 -40.74
C LYS A 234 16.06 37.15 -41.30
N LYS A 235 15.57 36.03 -40.89
CA LYS A 235 14.26 35.45 -41.31
C LYS A 235 13.10 35.94 -40.44
N LEU A 236 13.41 36.48 -39.26
CA LEU A 236 12.39 36.87 -38.30
C LEU A 236 11.57 38.06 -38.80
N LYS A 237 10.27 37.94 -38.61
CA LYS A 237 9.31 39.03 -38.79
C LYS A 237 9.07 39.72 -37.46
N ARG A 238 8.35 40.81 -37.50
CA ARG A 238 7.92 41.55 -36.32
C ARG A 238 7.28 40.64 -35.26
N GLY A 239 7.78 40.71 -34.03
CA GLY A 239 7.27 39.96 -32.90
C GLY A 239 7.60 38.47 -32.90
N GLU A 240 8.28 37.97 -33.93
CA GLU A 240 8.80 36.62 -33.92
C GLU A 240 10.05 36.51 -33.02
N ILE A 241 10.21 35.37 -32.39
CA ILE A 241 11.28 35.14 -31.43
C ILE A 241 12.16 34.00 -31.92
N TYR A 242 13.45 34.21 -31.93
CA TYR A 242 14.43 33.15 -32.05
C TYR A 242 14.86 32.68 -30.68
N VAL A 243 15.02 31.37 -30.52
CA VAL A 243 15.56 30.74 -29.29
C VAL A 243 16.61 29.71 -29.70
N SER A 244 17.83 29.83 -29.16
CA SER A 244 18.90 28.88 -29.46
C SER A 244 18.73 27.53 -28.76
N GLU A 245 19.52 26.54 -29.15
CA GLU A 245 19.81 25.36 -28.31
C GLU A 245 20.69 25.80 -27.13
N VAL A 246 20.88 24.90 -26.16
CA VAL A 246 21.85 25.11 -25.08
C VAL A 246 23.26 25.08 -25.67
N ILE A 247 24.03 26.10 -25.43
CA ILE A 247 25.39 26.26 -25.94
C ILE A 247 26.35 26.54 -24.79
N GLY A 248 27.37 25.72 -24.68
CA GLY A 248 28.45 25.88 -23.71
C GLY A 248 29.65 25.01 -24.07
N PRO A 249 30.81 25.28 -23.52
CA PRO A 249 32.01 24.46 -23.76
C PRO A 249 31.82 23.08 -23.12
N TYR A 250 32.19 22.02 -23.83
CA TYR A 250 32.18 20.66 -23.29
C TYR A 250 33.11 20.54 -22.09
N VAL A 251 32.72 19.81 -21.10
CA VAL A 251 33.49 19.52 -19.87
C VAL A 251 33.95 18.07 -19.94
N PRO A 252 35.25 17.80 -20.16
CA PRO A 252 35.77 16.45 -20.28
C PRO A 252 35.72 15.72 -18.95
N ALA A 253 35.47 14.41 -18.97
CA ALA A 253 35.55 13.53 -17.81
C ALA A 253 37.01 13.12 -17.53
N GLN A 254 37.30 12.89 -16.24
CA GLN A 254 38.56 12.27 -15.86
C GLN A 254 38.26 11.09 -14.90
N TRP A 255 38.45 9.88 -15.40
CA TRP A 255 38.09 8.63 -14.72
C TRP A 255 39.26 8.01 -14.00
N ILE A 256 39.57 8.45 -12.79
CA ILE A 256 40.68 7.94 -11.99
C ILE A 256 40.23 7.44 -10.59
N GLY A 257 38.92 7.18 -10.43
CA GLY A 257 38.28 6.94 -9.12
C GLY A 257 38.14 8.25 -8.35
N PRO A 258 38.01 8.23 -7.01
CA PRO A 258 37.98 9.47 -6.24
C PRO A 258 39.16 10.37 -6.61
N TYR A 259 38.86 11.53 -7.20
CA TYR A 259 39.93 12.42 -7.70
C TYR A 259 40.55 13.18 -6.55
N THR A 260 41.49 12.53 -5.86
CA THR A 260 42.23 13.06 -4.70
C THR A 260 43.69 13.23 -5.03
N LYS A 261 44.39 14.05 -4.24
CA LYS A 261 45.85 14.26 -4.38
C LYS A 261 46.59 12.94 -4.29
N ALA A 262 46.28 12.11 -3.28
CA ALA A 262 46.93 10.81 -3.08
C ALA A 262 46.72 9.88 -4.28
N ARG A 263 45.51 9.88 -4.87
CA ARG A 263 45.23 9.03 -6.03
C ARG A 263 45.92 9.52 -7.30
N ALA A 264 45.99 10.82 -7.47
CA ALA A 264 46.75 11.42 -8.59
C ALA A 264 48.24 11.08 -8.50
N ASP A 265 48.83 11.18 -7.32
CA ASP A 265 50.26 10.85 -7.05
C ASP A 265 50.51 9.36 -7.31
N GLU A 266 49.61 8.44 -6.82
CA GLU A 266 49.71 6.99 -7.06
C GLU A 266 49.73 6.68 -8.57
N LEU A 267 48.88 7.37 -9.35
CA LEU A 267 48.76 7.18 -10.80
C LEU A 267 49.80 7.98 -11.59
N LYS A 268 50.70 8.72 -10.90
CA LYS A 268 51.72 9.61 -11.53
C LYS A 268 51.09 10.61 -12.52
N LYS A 269 49.95 11.16 -12.18
CA LYS A 269 49.23 12.15 -12.99
C LYS A 269 49.25 13.52 -12.32
N PRO A 270 49.25 14.63 -13.09
CA PRO A 270 49.05 15.94 -12.51
C PRO A 270 47.78 16.04 -11.70
N PHE A 271 47.85 16.67 -10.54
CA PHE A 271 46.65 16.93 -9.74
C PHE A 271 46.06 18.27 -10.18
N THR A 272 45.10 18.21 -11.09
CA THR A 272 44.37 19.35 -11.66
C THR A 272 42.85 19.13 -11.53
N PRO A 273 42.29 19.12 -10.30
CA PRO A 273 40.91 18.77 -10.09
C PRO A 273 39.92 19.67 -10.82
N GLU A 274 40.25 20.93 -11.05
CA GLU A 274 39.40 21.90 -11.72
C GLU A 274 39.39 21.77 -13.26
N ALA A 275 40.25 20.92 -13.83
CA ALA A 275 40.31 20.73 -15.27
C ALA A 275 39.24 19.77 -15.81
N SER A 276 38.68 18.91 -14.97
CA SER A 276 37.73 17.86 -15.32
C SER A 276 36.35 18.13 -14.75
N GLY A 277 35.36 17.36 -15.20
CA GLY A 277 34.01 17.49 -14.74
C GLY A 277 33.83 17.16 -13.26
N TYR A 278 32.90 17.87 -12.66
CA TYR A 278 32.44 17.60 -11.29
C TYR A 278 31.60 16.33 -11.22
N ALA A 279 31.91 15.48 -10.27
CA ALA A 279 31.18 14.25 -10.01
C ALA A 279 31.11 13.92 -8.51
N GLY A 280 30.41 14.73 -7.74
CA GLY A 280 30.19 14.53 -6.32
C GLY A 280 31.49 14.39 -5.54
N LEU A 281 31.61 13.34 -4.71
CA LEU A 281 32.79 13.07 -3.88
C LEU A 281 34.03 12.70 -4.71
N GLU A 282 33.89 12.28 -5.97
CA GLU A 282 35.04 11.94 -6.82
C GLU A 282 35.86 13.18 -7.16
N ASN A 283 35.17 14.29 -7.45
CA ASN A 283 35.79 15.56 -7.77
C ASN A 283 34.88 16.75 -7.41
N PRO A 284 34.74 17.08 -6.13
CA PRO A 284 33.80 18.10 -5.65
C PRO A 284 34.16 19.54 -6.07
N VAL A 285 35.37 19.76 -6.56
CA VAL A 285 35.83 21.08 -7.08
C VAL A 285 35.94 21.07 -8.59
N GLY A 286 35.43 20.07 -9.26
CA GLY A 286 35.57 19.88 -10.67
C GLY A 286 34.95 21.00 -11.51
N LYS A 287 35.33 21.03 -12.78
CA LYS A 287 34.80 21.97 -13.73
C LYS A 287 33.32 21.76 -13.97
N HIS A 288 32.54 22.81 -13.83
CA HIS A 288 31.10 22.80 -14.12
C HIS A 288 30.84 23.18 -15.60
N PHE A 289 29.77 22.61 -16.13
CA PHE A 289 29.23 23.06 -17.40
C PHE A 289 28.61 24.45 -17.23
N ARG A 290 29.05 25.40 -18.03
CA ARG A 290 28.54 26.76 -18.05
C ARG A 290 28.09 27.08 -19.46
N GLY A 291 26.78 27.17 -19.66
CA GLY A 291 26.18 27.40 -20.97
C GLY A 291 25.22 28.58 -20.98
N ILE A 292 24.69 28.85 -22.16
CA ILE A 292 23.65 29.84 -22.37
C ILE A 292 22.53 29.26 -23.25
N VAL A 293 21.34 29.87 -23.14
CA VAL A 293 20.32 29.81 -24.17
C VAL A 293 20.06 31.26 -24.60
N ARG A 294 20.04 31.49 -25.90
CA ARG A 294 19.91 32.85 -26.43
C ARG A 294 18.50 33.06 -27.00
N TRP A 295 17.83 34.08 -26.50
CA TRP A 295 16.65 34.66 -27.12
C TRP A 295 16.99 35.82 -27.98
N ALA A 296 16.26 36.05 -29.08
CA ALA A 296 16.40 37.23 -29.90
C ALA A 296 15.07 37.57 -30.58
N THR A 297 14.86 38.87 -30.81
CA THR A 297 13.70 39.36 -31.54
C THR A 297 14.07 40.63 -32.32
N PRO A 298 13.39 40.94 -33.44
CA PRO A 298 13.61 42.16 -34.19
C PRO A 298 13.25 43.42 -33.39
N VAL A 299 14.03 44.45 -33.56
CA VAL A 299 13.79 45.83 -33.08
C VAL A 299 13.34 46.69 -34.25
N GLU A 300 12.21 47.36 -34.11
CA GLU A 300 11.66 48.21 -35.14
C GLU A 300 11.76 49.69 -34.79
N GLN A 301 12.01 50.47 -35.78
CA GLN A 301 11.94 51.92 -35.69
C GLN A 301 11.31 52.47 -36.98
N GLY A 302 10.24 53.27 -36.87
CA GLY A 302 9.53 53.80 -38.02
C GLY A 302 8.96 52.75 -38.98
N GLY A 303 8.54 51.60 -38.48
CA GLY A 303 7.96 50.49 -39.27
C GLY A 303 8.99 49.64 -40.03
N ARG A 304 10.30 49.84 -39.75
CA ARG A 304 11.37 49.03 -40.34
C ARG A 304 12.19 48.34 -39.27
N ILE A 305 12.62 47.12 -39.52
CA ILE A 305 13.55 46.40 -38.65
C ILE A 305 14.91 47.10 -38.77
N VAL A 306 15.38 47.65 -37.65
CA VAL A 306 16.67 48.35 -37.57
C VAL A 306 17.78 47.45 -37.01
N GLY A 307 17.43 46.32 -36.46
CA GLY A 307 18.33 45.33 -35.87
C GLY A 307 17.60 44.34 -35.01
N TYR A 308 18.32 43.71 -34.11
CA TYR A 308 17.85 42.66 -33.24
C TYR A 308 18.33 42.86 -31.82
N VAL A 309 17.50 42.64 -30.84
CA VAL A 309 17.88 42.53 -29.44
C VAL A 309 18.07 41.07 -29.07
N THR A 310 19.11 40.77 -28.29
CA THR A 310 19.35 39.42 -27.80
C THR A 310 19.52 39.39 -26.28
N LEU A 311 19.02 38.35 -25.66
CA LEU A 311 19.22 38.01 -24.25
C LEU A 311 19.88 36.63 -24.15
N ALA A 312 20.99 36.53 -23.39
CA ALA A 312 21.63 35.25 -23.12
C ALA A 312 21.28 34.79 -21.71
N LEU A 313 20.35 33.88 -21.59
CA LEU A 313 19.96 33.22 -20.33
C LEU A 313 21.14 32.39 -19.81
N ASP A 314 21.45 32.49 -18.52
CA ASP A 314 22.36 31.55 -17.86
C ASP A 314 21.69 30.16 -17.76
N HIS A 315 22.34 29.17 -18.35
CA HIS A 315 21.88 27.81 -18.36
C HIS A 315 21.72 27.19 -16.93
N ALA A 316 22.45 27.71 -15.94
CA ALA A 316 22.30 27.27 -14.53
C ALA A 316 20.84 27.35 -14.04
N HIS A 317 20.04 28.30 -14.57
CA HIS A 317 18.63 28.41 -14.24
C HIS A 317 17.77 27.27 -14.77
N LEU A 318 18.18 26.64 -15.88
CA LEU A 318 17.52 25.40 -16.38
C LEU A 318 17.98 24.18 -15.57
N MET A 319 19.26 24.06 -15.26
CA MET A 319 19.78 22.98 -14.45
C MET A 319 19.13 22.95 -13.07
N ALA A 320 18.81 24.09 -12.48
CA ALA A 320 18.16 24.18 -11.19
C ALA A 320 16.78 23.47 -11.10
N PHE A 321 16.12 23.25 -12.22
CA PHE A 321 14.88 22.49 -12.25
C PHE A 321 15.10 20.99 -12.02
N SER A 322 16.16 20.41 -12.55
CA SER A 322 16.48 18.99 -12.38
C SER A 322 17.32 18.72 -11.13
N ASP A 323 18.20 19.64 -10.75
CA ASP A 323 19.10 19.46 -9.62
C ASP A 323 18.40 19.38 -8.25
N ASN A 324 17.18 19.91 -8.15
CA ASN A 324 16.44 20.05 -6.89
C ASN A 324 15.21 19.15 -6.82
N ILE A 325 15.12 18.08 -7.62
CA ILE A 325 13.99 17.16 -7.65
C ILE A 325 14.31 15.89 -6.88
N ARG A 326 13.41 15.50 -5.95
CA ARG A 326 13.42 14.20 -5.32
C ARG A 326 12.18 13.40 -5.73
N PRO A 327 12.35 12.27 -6.39
CA PRO A 327 11.25 11.43 -6.81
C PRO A 327 10.76 10.42 -5.74
N THR A 328 11.33 10.43 -4.54
CA THR A 328 10.98 9.50 -3.45
C THR A 328 10.07 10.13 -2.40
N PRO A 329 9.41 9.32 -1.53
CA PRO A 329 8.52 9.80 -0.47
C PRO A 329 9.19 10.78 0.51
N GLU A 330 10.51 10.75 0.66
CA GLU A 330 11.28 11.73 1.44
C GLU A 330 11.33 13.09 0.73
N ARG A 331 10.17 13.62 0.38
CA ARG A 331 9.97 14.80 -0.47
C ARG A 331 10.54 16.11 0.09
N PHE A 332 10.95 16.14 1.34
CA PHE A 332 11.23 17.40 2.04
C PHE A 332 12.68 17.86 2.01
N ALA A 333 13.56 17.08 1.43
CA ALA A 333 14.89 17.61 1.18
C ALA A 333 14.92 18.21 -0.24
N PRO A 334 15.38 19.45 -0.38
CA PRO A 334 15.30 20.20 -1.64
C PRO A 334 16.21 19.69 -2.77
N ILE A 335 16.86 18.55 -2.58
CA ILE A 335 17.94 18.09 -3.43
C ILE A 335 17.75 16.62 -3.77
N ALA A 336 17.80 16.28 -5.05
CA ALA A 336 17.82 14.91 -5.50
C ALA A 336 19.04 14.18 -4.90
N ASP A 337 18.83 12.98 -4.36
CA ASP A 337 19.89 12.10 -3.91
C ASP A 337 20.15 11.02 -4.98
N PRO A 338 21.08 11.24 -5.92
CA PRO A 338 21.37 10.28 -6.97
C PRO A 338 22.13 9.07 -6.47
N ALA A 339 22.64 9.11 -5.24
CA ALA A 339 23.32 7.98 -4.61
C ALA A 339 22.39 6.79 -4.42
N SER A 340 21.09 7.05 -4.18
CA SER A 340 20.05 6.02 -4.11
C SER A 340 19.46 5.62 -5.48
N GLY A 341 20.00 6.15 -6.59
CA GLY A 341 19.47 5.90 -7.93
C GLY A 341 18.34 6.84 -8.34
N ASN A 342 18.08 7.90 -7.54
CA ASN A 342 17.04 8.89 -7.76
C ASN A 342 17.63 10.14 -8.41
N TYR A 343 17.13 10.50 -9.60
CA TYR A 343 17.67 11.64 -10.35
C TYR A 343 16.66 12.20 -11.33
N ALA A 344 16.88 13.46 -11.74
CA ALA A 344 16.15 14.10 -12.82
C ALA A 344 17.14 14.62 -13.86
N PHE A 345 16.81 14.48 -15.12
CA PHE A 345 17.59 14.99 -16.25
C PHE A 345 16.71 15.82 -17.17
N ILE A 346 17.33 16.75 -17.90
CA ILE A 346 16.67 17.45 -18.99
C ILE A 346 17.42 17.14 -20.28
N TRP A 347 16.64 16.77 -21.28
CA TRP A 347 17.10 16.46 -22.63
C TRP A 347 16.53 17.47 -23.60
N ASP A 348 17.27 17.85 -24.60
CA ASP A 348 16.76 18.68 -25.68
C ASP A 348 15.88 17.89 -26.65
N ARG A 349 15.29 18.57 -27.62
CA ARG A 349 14.46 17.96 -28.66
C ARG A 349 15.16 16.88 -29.50
N LYS A 350 16.48 16.87 -29.53
CA LYS A 350 17.33 15.91 -30.21
C LYS A 350 17.81 14.77 -29.29
N SER A 351 17.26 14.65 -28.09
CA SER A 351 17.65 13.67 -27.08
C SER A 351 19.11 13.78 -26.63
N ARG A 352 19.66 15.00 -26.61
CA ARG A 352 20.97 15.32 -26.04
C ARG A 352 20.77 15.80 -24.60
N SER A 353 21.59 15.33 -23.67
CA SER A 353 21.57 15.78 -22.28
C SER A 353 21.97 17.25 -22.19
N ILE A 354 21.08 18.08 -21.65
CA ILE A 354 21.32 19.50 -21.38
C ILE A 354 21.30 19.85 -19.89
N SER A 355 20.85 18.91 -19.05
CA SER A 355 21.01 18.98 -17.60
C SER A 355 21.23 17.58 -17.03
N HIS A 356 22.28 17.44 -16.25
CA HIS A 356 22.67 16.17 -15.64
C HIS A 356 23.47 16.45 -14.37
N PRO A 357 23.34 15.64 -13.29
CA PRO A 357 24.13 15.78 -12.08
C PRO A 357 25.65 15.73 -12.31
N ARG A 358 26.10 15.09 -13.40
CA ARG A 358 27.49 15.06 -13.84
C ARG A 358 27.66 15.97 -15.03
N ASP A 359 28.39 17.08 -14.86
CA ASP A 359 28.59 18.09 -15.88
C ASP A 359 29.19 17.55 -17.20
N TYR A 360 30.05 16.55 -17.13
CA TYR A 360 30.67 15.92 -18.30
C TYR A 360 29.71 15.04 -19.11
N PHE A 361 28.54 14.77 -18.61
CA PHE A 361 27.49 14.10 -19.37
C PHE A 361 26.62 15.07 -20.17
N ILE A 362 26.75 16.39 -19.93
CA ILE A 362 26.04 17.40 -20.68
C ILE A 362 26.69 17.56 -22.04
N VAL A 363 25.91 17.62 -23.10
CA VAL A 363 26.43 17.83 -24.46
C VAL A 363 26.88 19.27 -24.62
N GLY A 364 28.18 19.46 -24.71
CA GLY A 364 28.81 20.75 -24.96
C GLY A 364 29.50 20.78 -26.33
N TYR A 365 30.18 21.90 -26.57
CA TYR A 365 30.86 22.19 -27.79
C TYR A 365 32.36 22.32 -27.54
N ASP A 366 33.15 21.87 -28.49
CA ASP A 366 34.58 22.14 -28.53
C ASP A 366 34.83 23.65 -28.80
N PRO A 367 35.46 24.37 -27.88
CA PRO A 367 35.63 25.81 -28.02
C PRO A 367 36.58 26.23 -29.17
N GLU A 368 37.41 25.31 -29.68
CA GLU A 368 38.33 25.59 -30.79
C GLU A 368 37.64 25.47 -32.14
N THR A 369 36.78 24.42 -32.29
CA THR A 369 36.11 24.11 -33.56
C THR A 369 34.67 24.60 -33.60
N GLY A 370 34.05 24.85 -32.46
CA GLY A 370 32.62 25.14 -32.34
C GLY A 370 31.71 23.96 -32.70
N GLN A 371 32.24 22.77 -32.78
CA GLN A 371 31.49 21.58 -33.09
C GLN A 371 31.02 20.87 -31.80
N PRO A 372 29.88 20.17 -31.82
CA PRO A 372 29.47 19.36 -30.70
C PRO A 372 30.52 18.30 -30.35
N ALA A 373 30.80 18.13 -29.06
CA ALA A 373 31.67 17.07 -28.60
C ALA A 373 31.08 15.69 -28.98
N PRO A 374 31.94 14.72 -29.33
CA PRO A 374 31.50 13.37 -29.60
C PRO A 374 30.75 12.79 -28.38
N PRO A 375 29.64 12.08 -28.61
CA PRO A 375 28.88 11.45 -27.51
C PRO A 375 29.61 10.23 -26.96
N TRP A 376 29.19 9.79 -25.76
CA TRP A 376 29.57 8.50 -25.27
C TRP A 376 28.92 7.43 -26.15
N MET A 377 29.72 6.47 -26.66
CA MET A 377 29.26 5.45 -27.58
C MET A 377 29.81 4.08 -27.24
N ASP A 378 29.20 3.03 -27.79
CA ASP A 378 29.68 1.68 -27.64
C ASP A 378 30.98 1.42 -28.43
N SER A 379 31.65 0.31 -28.08
CA SER A 379 32.95 -0.02 -28.68
C SER A 379 32.88 -0.24 -30.20
N GLU A 380 31.76 -0.73 -30.72
CA GLU A 380 31.57 -0.96 -32.15
C GLU A 380 31.45 0.36 -32.92
N LEU A 381 30.59 1.25 -32.44
CA LEU A 381 30.42 2.58 -33.04
C LEU A 381 31.72 3.42 -32.94
N TRP A 382 32.40 3.34 -31.79
CA TRP A 382 33.66 4.00 -31.59
C TRP A 382 34.71 3.52 -32.62
N ALA A 383 34.88 2.22 -32.78
CA ALA A 383 35.84 1.65 -33.72
C ALA A 383 35.49 2.04 -35.16
N ALA A 384 34.22 2.00 -35.55
CA ALA A 384 33.77 2.38 -36.87
C ALA A 384 34.03 3.87 -37.14
N TRP A 385 33.75 4.74 -36.15
CA TRP A 385 34.06 6.16 -36.28
C TRP A 385 35.56 6.39 -36.42
N GLN A 386 36.40 5.82 -35.58
CA GLN A 386 37.86 5.98 -35.66
C GLN A 386 38.41 5.47 -37.01
N ALA A 387 37.92 4.34 -37.51
CA ALA A 387 38.32 3.79 -38.81
C ALA A 387 37.94 4.71 -39.99
N SER A 388 36.93 5.56 -39.82
CA SER A 388 36.52 6.51 -40.86
C SER A 388 37.51 7.65 -41.07
N GLY A 389 38.37 7.93 -40.10
CA GLY A 389 39.28 9.06 -40.09
C GLY A 389 38.63 10.45 -40.13
N LYS A 390 37.30 10.53 -39.99
CA LYS A 390 36.54 11.77 -40.06
C LYS A 390 36.28 12.34 -38.66
N PRO A 391 36.20 13.69 -38.52
CA PRO A 391 35.66 14.28 -37.30
C PRO A 391 34.23 13.80 -37.05
N TRP A 392 33.82 13.72 -35.77
CA TRP A 392 32.50 13.19 -35.39
C TRP A 392 31.33 13.89 -36.14
N HIS A 393 31.36 15.20 -36.22
CA HIS A 393 30.26 15.97 -36.85
C HIS A 393 30.09 15.68 -38.35
N GLU A 394 31.15 15.19 -39.03
CA GLU A 394 31.09 14.72 -40.41
C GLU A 394 30.72 13.27 -40.54
N TYR A 395 31.04 12.44 -39.54
CA TYR A 395 30.69 11.03 -39.50
C TYR A 395 29.26 10.79 -39.02
N GLN A 396 28.83 11.57 -38.05
CA GLN A 396 27.50 11.45 -37.36
C GLN A 396 26.32 11.33 -38.36
N PRO A 397 26.21 12.07 -39.48
CA PRO A 397 25.06 11.94 -40.38
C PRO A 397 24.93 10.54 -41.02
N SER A 398 26.01 9.75 -41.06
CA SER A 398 25.99 8.37 -41.57
C SER A 398 25.52 7.35 -40.54
N VAL A 399 25.35 7.73 -39.28
CA VAL A 399 24.96 6.84 -38.19
C VAL A 399 23.47 6.97 -37.89
N PRO A 400 22.66 5.93 -38.09
CA PRO A 400 21.25 6.01 -37.74
C PRO A 400 21.08 6.15 -36.22
N PRO A 401 20.16 7.02 -35.77
CA PRO A 401 19.89 7.21 -34.35
C PRO A 401 19.15 6.00 -33.76
N PHE A 402 19.32 5.79 -32.44
CA PHE A 402 18.66 4.73 -31.67
C PHE A 402 18.87 3.30 -32.18
N ARG A 403 20.02 3.06 -32.83
CA ARG A 403 20.35 1.76 -33.40
C ARG A 403 20.61 0.72 -32.32
N ASP A 404 19.82 -0.36 -32.29
CA ASP A 404 20.07 -1.59 -31.52
C ASP A 404 20.57 -1.32 -30.08
N GLN A 405 19.81 -0.52 -29.31
CA GLN A 405 20.15 -0.20 -27.93
C GLN A 405 19.93 -1.42 -27.00
N SER A 406 20.99 -1.88 -26.35
CA SER A 406 20.96 -3.09 -25.55
C SER A 406 21.96 -3.05 -24.40
N LEU A 407 21.58 -3.55 -23.22
CA LEU A 407 22.49 -3.73 -22.07
C LEU A 407 23.63 -4.75 -22.35
N LYS A 408 23.55 -5.52 -23.44
CA LYS A 408 24.64 -6.41 -23.85
C LYS A 408 25.80 -5.64 -24.46
N ARG A 409 25.56 -4.48 -25.05
CA ARG A 409 26.59 -3.57 -25.55
C ARG A 409 27.38 -2.97 -24.41
N LYS A 410 28.63 -2.68 -24.65
CA LYS A 410 29.53 -2.09 -23.67
C LYS A 410 30.03 -0.73 -24.17
N PRO A 411 30.11 0.29 -23.29
CA PRO A 411 30.71 1.55 -23.66
C PRO A 411 32.18 1.35 -24.06
N ALA A 412 32.64 2.14 -25.02
CA ALA A 412 34.02 2.12 -25.47
C ALA A 412 34.95 2.60 -24.34
N PRO A 413 35.92 1.81 -23.89
CA PRO A 413 36.88 2.23 -22.86
C PRO A 413 37.70 3.46 -23.29
N GLU A 414 37.98 3.60 -24.58
CA GLU A 414 38.74 4.69 -25.20
C GLU A 414 37.98 6.01 -25.05
N SER A 415 36.64 6.01 -25.19
CA SER A 415 35.82 7.19 -24.98
C SER A 415 35.95 7.71 -23.54
N GLY A 416 35.93 6.81 -22.55
CA GLY A 416 36.20 7.18 -21.15
C GLY A 416 37.62 7.72 -20.95
N LYS A 417 38.65 7.12 -21.56
CA LYS A 417 40.05 7.59 -21.46
C LYS A 417 40.27 8.94 -22.11
N SER A 418 39.55 9.23 -23.18
CA SER A 418 39.60 10.55 -23.86
C SER A 418 38.78 11.62 -23.16
N GLY A 419 37.97 11.25 -22.15
CA GLY A 419 37.05 12.16 -21.47
C GLY A 419 35.79 12.51 -22.25
N LEU A 420 35.55 11.85 -23.38
CA LEU A 420 34.42 12.09 -24.28
C LEU A 420 33.25 11.15 -23.92
N VAL A 421 32.39 11.61 -23.01
CA VAL A 421 31.28 10.83 -22.45
C VAL A 421 29.97 11.61 -22.42
N ALA A 422 29.81 12.62 -23.28
CA ALA A 422 28.57 13.36 -23.39
C ALA A 422 27.39 12.43 -23.72
N LEU A 423 26.24 12.62 -23.08
CA LEU A 423 25.07 11.78 -23.28
C LEU A 423 24.23 12.33 -24.45
N ASP A 424 24.23 11.58 -25.51
CA ASP A 424 23.33 11.74 -26.63
C ASP A 424 22.60 10.43 -26.83
N CYS A 425 21.32 10.38 -26.42
CA CYS A 425 20.51 9.17 -26.44
C CYS A 425 20.42 8.49 -27.80
N ARG A 426 20.59 9.23 -28.87
CA ARG A 426 20.57 8.70 -30.23
C ARG A 426 21.71 7.70 -30.51
N TYR A 427 22.84 7.82 -29.76
CA TYR A 427 24.07 7.03 -29.98
C TYR A 427 24.51 6.23 -28.76
N LEU A 428 23.76 6.31 -27.65
CA LEU A 428 23.98 5.51 -26.45
C LEU A 428 23.44 4.08 -26.63
N ASN A 429 24.06 3.29 -27.48
CA ASN A 429 23.58 1.95 -27.85
C ASN A 429 23.62 0.94 -26.71
N PHE A 430 24.29 1.20 -25.60
CA PHE A 430 24.30 0.40 -24.37
C PHE A 430 23.26 0.84 -23.34
N SER A 431 22.35 1.75 -23.68
CA SER A 431 21.43 2.43 -22.80
C SER A 431 19.99 2.37 -23.34
N PRO A 432 19.31 1.21 -23.24
CA PRO A 432 18.00 1.01 -23.86
C PRO A 432 16.89 1.91 -23.31
N GLN A 433 17.06 2.51 -22.11
CA GLN A 433 16.15 3.54 -21.59
C GLN A 433 16.02 4.73 -22.55
N CYS A 434 17.05 5.05 -23.31
CA CYS A 434 17.02 6.13 -24.26
C CYS A 434 15.95 5.96 -25.34
N HIS A 435 15.80 4.75 -25.85
CA HIS A 435 14.73 4.41 -26.80
C HIS A 435 13.35 4.48 -26.14
N GLY A 436 13.23 4.03 -24.90
CA GLY A 436 11.98 4.14 -24.13
C GLY A 436 11.55 5.59 -23.93
N TRP A 437 12.45 6.47 -23.53
CA TRP A 437 12.16 7.91 -23.38
C TRP A 437 11.82 8.57 -24.72
N ASP A 438 12.52 8.18 -25.79
CA ASP A 438 12.25 8.65 -27.13
C ASP A 438 10.83 8.31 -27.57
N ALA A 439 10.44 7.04 -27.45
CA ALA A 439 9.11 6.55 -27.80
C ALA A 439 7.99 7.27 -27.02
N LEU A 440 8.20 7.56 -25.73
CA LEU A 440 7.23 8.29 -24.92
C LEU A 440 7.05 9.75 -25.35
N THR A 441 8.12 10.39 -25.82
CA THR A 441 8.15 11.86 -26.01
C THR A 441 8.15 12.31 -27.46
N GLU A 442 8.43 11.43 -28.43
CA GLU A 442 8.55 11.81 -29.86
C GLU A 442 7.30 12.52 -30.43
N ASN A 443 6.13 12.16 -29.90
CA ASN A 443 4.84 12.74 -30.29
C ASN A 443 4.28 13.78 -29.32
N GLY A 444 5.11 14.29 -28.40
CA GLY A 444 4.67 15.28 -27.40
C GLY A 444 4.01 14.66 -26.17
N GLY A 445 4.28 13.37 -25.91
CA GLY A 445 3.69 12.61 -24.82
C GLY A 445 4.48 12.62 -23.51
N SER A 446 3.97 11.86 -22.56
CA SER A 446 4.60 11.53 -21.29
C SER A 446 4.25 10.11 -20.89
N GLY A 447 4.97 9.55 -19.94
CA GLY A 447 4.70 8.21 -19.41
C GLY A 447 5.89 7.65 -18.64
N SER A 448 5.82 6.36 -18.31
CA SER A 448 6.85 5.66 -17.55
C SER A 448 7.08 4.23 -18.03
N PHE A 449 8.21 3.69 -17.64
CA PHE A 449 8.53 2.27 -17.76
C PHE A 449 9.54 1.86 -16.68
N ALA A 450 9.56 0.57 -16.33
CA ALA A 450 10.56 0.04 -15.42
C ALA A 450 11.73 -0.55 -16.22
N ILE A 451 12.95 -0.35 -15.73
CA ILE A 451 14.16 -0.89 -16.33
C ILE A 451 15.16 -1.31 -15.25
N PHE A 452 15.86 -2.43 -15.50
CA PHE A 452 17.02 -2.81 -14.69
C PHE A 452 18.28 -2.16 -15.26
N PHE A 453 18.86 -1.20 -14.53
CA PHE A 453 20.04 -0.47 -14.97
C PHE A 453 20.93 -0.12 -13.77
N SER A 454 22.26 -0.23 -13.94
CA SER A 454 23.24 0.00 -12.87
C SER A 454 23.01 -0.83 -11.60
N GLY A 455 22.57 -2.09 -11.76
CA GLY A 455 22.35 -3.01 -10.63
C GLY A 455 21.06 -2.82 -9.85
N LEU A 456 20.19 -1.88 -10.26
CA LEU A 456 18.94 -1.55 -9.58
C LEU A 456 17.77 -1.58 -10.56
N TRP A 457 16.60 -1.98 -10.06
CA TRP A 457 15.34 -1.72 -10.74
C TRP A 457 14.96 -0.27 -10.58
N LYS A 458 14.70 0.40 -11.69
CA LYS A 458 14.33 1.81 -11.72
C LYS A 458 12.99 1.99 -12.42
N LEU A 459 12.11 2.72 -11.80
CA LEU A 459 10.99 3.34 -12.47
C LEU A 459 11.52 4.62 -13.12
N THR A 460 11.42 4.72 -14.42
CA THR A 460 11.83 5.92 -15.14
C THR A 460 10.65 6.51 -15.89
N THR A 461 10.54 7.82 -15.82
CA THR A 461 9.47 8.59 -16.47
C THR A 461 10.08 9.54 -17.50
N ALA A 462 9.28 9.95 -18.46
CA ALA A 462 9.63 11.03 -19.36
C ALA A 462 8.38 11.89 -19.63
N ALA A 463 8.59 13.20 -19.75
CA ALA A 463 7.53 14.13 -20.16
C ALA A 463 8.09 15.23 -21.05
N THR A 464 7.40 15.51 -22.13
CA THR A 464 7.72 16.57 -23.08
C THR A 464 7.63 17.95 -22.43
N ILE A 465 8.59 18.82 -22.68
CA ILE A 465 8.57 20.23 -22.30
C ILE A 465 7.79 21.01 -23.37
N PRO A 466 6.54 21.41 -23.13
CA PRO A 466 5.64 21.97 -24.14
C PRO A 466 5.93 23.47 -24.41
N TYR A 467 7.14 23.74 -24.83
CA TYR A 467 7.58 25.07 -25.24
C TYR A 467 7.84 25.09 -26.74
N TYR A 468 7.11 25.90 -27.49
CA TYR A 468 7.03 25.82 -28.94
C TYR A 468 7.44 27.12 -29.69
N THR A 469 8.12 28.03 -29.02
CA THR A 469 8.58 29.27 -29.64
C THR A 469 9.74 29.04 -30.59
N GLY A 470 9.75 29.75 -31.70
CA GLY A 470 10.82 29.71 -32.69
C GLY A 470 11.05 28.34 -33.30
N GLN A 471 12.29 27.87 -33.31
CA GLN A 471 12.64 26.55 -33.86
C GLN A 471 11.98 25.37 -33.16
N TYR A 472 11.48 25.55 -31.93
CA TYR A 472 10.83 24.50 -31.18
C TYR A 472 9.40 24.26 -31.61
N GLY A 473 8.75 25.19 -32.29
CA GLY A 473 7.41 25.05 -32.87
C GLY A 473 7.31 23.96 -33.94
N ALA A 474 8.42 23.60 -34.58
CA ALA A 474 8.45 22.53 -35.55
C ALA A 474 8.56 21.12 -34.93
N SER A 475 8.81 21.02 -33.65
CA SER A 475 8.96 19.75 -32.93
C SER A 475 7.76 19.46 -32.05
N LYS A 476 7.20 18.26 -32.13
CA LYS A 476 6.18 17.81 -31.18
C LYS A 476 6.71 17.72 -29.74
N ARG A 477 8.01 17.54 -29.55
CA ARG A 477 8.68 17.58 -28.25
C ARG A 477 8.85 19.01 -27.69
N GLY A 478 8.54 20.02 -28.45
CA GLY A 478 8.83 21.39 -28.04
C GLY A 478 10.32 21.59 -27.76
N PHE A 479 10.67 22.13 -26.59
CA PHE A 479 12.05 22.35 -26.17
C PHE A 479 12.86 21.06 -25.97
N GLY A 480 12.21 20.02 -25.50
CA GLY A 480 12.82 18.74 -25.20
C GLY A 480 11.94 17.94 -24.24
N TYR A 481 12.58 17.22 -23.34
CA TYR A 481 11.84 16.45 -22.33
C TYR A 481 12.61 16.32 -21.02
N VAL A 482 11.86 16.15 -19.96
CA VAL A 482 12.38 15.81 -18.62
C VAL A 482 12.29 14.32 -18.43
N THR A 483 13.27 13.72 -17.79
CA THR A 483 13.23 12.34 -17.30
C THR A 483 13.50 12.32 -15.81
N ILE A 484 12.75 11.51 -15.08
CA ILE A 484 13.02 11.23 -13.67
C ILE A 484 13.20 9.71 -13.53
N GLY A 485 14.30 9.33 -12.90
CA GLY A 485 14.57 7.97 -12.48
C GLY A 485 14.37 7.84 -10.99
N ALA A 486 13.72 6.75 -10.55
CA ALA A 486 13.50 6.45 -9.15
C ALA A 486 13.78 4.98 -8.86
N ASN A 487 14.44 4.69 -7.73
CA ASN A 487 14.71 3.34 -7.29
C ASN A 487 13.41 2.68 -6.82
N VAL A 488 13.07 1.55 -7.44
CA VAL A 488 11.84 0.82 -7.10
C VAL A 488 11.88 0.29 -5.66
N ASP A 489 13.05 -0.11 -5.17
CA ASP A 489 13.21 -0.64 -3.81
C ASP A 489 12.85 0.40 -2.72
N ASP A 490 13.05 1.70 -3.01
CA ASP A 490 12.69 2.77 -2.07
C ASP A 490 11.18 2.85 -1.83
N PHE A 491 10.37 2.48 -2.84
CA PHE A 491 8.91 2.44 -2.72
C PHE A 491 8.42 1.21 -1.96
N HIS A 492 9.14 0.10 -2.09
CA HIS A 492 8.77 -1.17 -1.46
C HIS A 492 9.21 -1.28 0.00
N LYS A 493 10.04 -0.38 0.48
CA LYS A 493 10.60 -0.44 1.84
C LYS A 493 9.52 -0.55 2.91
N ALA A 494 8.47 0.28 2.83
CA ALA A 494 7.35 0.25 3.77
C ALA A 494 6.56 -1.07 3.70
N ALA A 495 6.29 -1.58 2.48
CA ALA A 495 5.61 -2.85 2.29
C ALA A 495 6.47 -4.03 2.77
N THR A 496 7.78 -4.00 2.50
CA THR A 496 8.73 -5.02 2.96
C THR A 496 8.81 -5.06 4.49
N GLU A 497 8.83 -3.91 5.15
CA GLU A 497 8.80 -3.83 6.62
C GLU A 497 7.46 -4.31 7.18
N SER A 498 6.36 -3.97 6.53
CA SER A 498 5.02 -4.49 6.88
C SER A 498 4.95 -6.00 6.67
N GLY A 499 5.48 -6.52 5.57
CA GLY A 499 5.60 -7.95 5.32
C GLY A 499 6.36 -8.68 6.44
N LYS A 500 7.52 -8.16 6.86
CA LYS A 500 8.28 -8.72 7.99
C LYS A 500 7.49 -8.70 9.30
N ARG A 501 6.69 -7.65 9.55
CA ARG A 501 5.80 -7.59 10.74
C ARG A 501 4.68 -8.61 10.65
N ILE A 502 4.09 -8.79 9.47
CA ILE A 502 3.07 -9.81 9.21
C ILE A 502 3.66 -11.20 9.44
N ASP A 503 4.85 -11.50 8.89
CA ASP A 503 5.54 -12.77 9.10
C ASP A 503 5.84 -13.03 10.59
N ALA A 504 6.27 -12.01 11.32
CA ALA A 504 6.50 -12.11 12.76
C ALA A 504 5.20 -12.36 13.55
N LEU A 505 4.09 -11.72 13.15
CA LEU A 505 2.78 -11.97 13.76
C LEU A 505 2.26 -13.37 13.45
N ILE A 506 2.43 -13.85 12.22
CA ILE A 506 2.07 -15.22 11.83
C ILE A 506 2.92 -16.23 12.63
N ALA A 507 4.23 -16.00 12.77
CA ALA A 507 5.12 -16.87 13.56
C ALA A 507 4.72 -16.87 15.05
N ALA A 508 4.35 -15.71 15.60
CA ALA A 508 3.88 -15.61 16.99
C ALA A 508 2.53 -16.33 17.18
N ALA A 509 1.60 -16.17 16.21
CA ALA A 509 0.32 -16.87 16.22
C ALA A 509 0.50 -18.40 16.10
N ASP A 510 1.40 -18.87 15.22
CA ASP A 510 1.74 -20.30 15.09
C ASP A 510 2.33 -20.85 16.39
N GLY A 511 3.22 -20.07 17.04
CA GLY A 511 3.77 -20.42 18.35
C GLY A 511 2.68 -20.58 19.42
N LYS A 512 1.74 -19.62 19.48
CA LYS A 512 0.62 -19.66 20.41
C LYS A 512 -0.33 -20.83 20.12
N LEU A 513 -0.60 -21.06 18.84
CA LEU A 513 -1.44 -22.18 18.40
C LEU A 513 -0.82 -23.54 18.76
N LYS A 514 0.51 -23.68 18.61
CA LYS A 514 1.25 -24.88 19.04
C LYS A 514 1.18 -25.08 20.56
N GLN A 515 1.31 -24.01 21.32
CA GLN A 515 1.18 -24.04 22.78
C GLN A 515 -0.22 -24.46 23.22
N GLU A 516 -1.27 -23.85 22.67
CA GLU A 516 -2.66 -24.21 22.93
C GLU A 516 -2.96 -25.66 22.53
N ARG A 517 -2.46 -26.09 21.38
CA ARG A 517 -2.58 -27.49 20.94
C ARG A 517 -1.88 -28.44 21.90
N GLY A 518 -0.68 -28.10 22.35
CA GLY A 518 0.06 -28.87 23.36
C GLY A 518 -0.73 -28.96 24.67
N GLY A 519 -1.32 -27.86 25.12
CA GLY A 519 -2.19 -27.80 26.28
C GLY A 519 -3.43 -28.68 26.14
N LEU A 520 -4.12 -28.59 24.98
CA LEU A 520 -5.28 -29.42 24.68
C LEU A 520 -4.92 -30.91 24.64
N GLN A 521 -3.79 -31.26 24.02
CA GLN A 521 -3.32 -32.65 23.94
C GLN A 521 -2.94 -33.21 25.31
N ALA A 522 -2.34 -32.40 26.19
CA ALA A 522 -2.06 -32.74 27.56
C ALA A 522 -3.35 -32.95 28.39
N ALA A 523 -4.33 -32.03 28.24
CA ALA A 523 -5.61 -32.13 28.90
C ALA A 523 -6.40 -33.36 28.44
N ILE A 524 -6.44 -33.65 27.14
CA ILE A 524 -7.05 -34.88 26.61
C ILE A 524 -6.38 -36.11 27.20
N SER A 525 -5.07 -36.16 27.24
CA SER A 525 -4.29 -37.29 27.82
C SER A 525 -4.58 -37.49 29.32
N GLU A 526 -4.63 -36.38 30.06
CA GLU A 526 -4.99 -36.39 31.48
C GLU A 526 -6.43 -36.89 31.71
N HIS A 527 -7.39 -36.36 30.93
CA HIS A 527 -8.77 -36.82 31.04
C HIS A 527 -8.94 -38.27 30.63
N LEU A 528 -8.25 -38.75 29.59
CA LEU A 528 -8.24 -40.14 29.21
C LEU A 528 -7.66 -41.04 30.34
N SER A 529 -6.56 -40.63 30.94
CA SER A 529 -5.93 -41.34 32.04
C SER A 529 -6.86 -41.43 33.26
N ASN A 530 -7.47 -40.31 33.63
CA ASN A 530 -8.44 -40.25 34.72
C ASN A 530 -9.70 -41.08 34.43
N THR A 531 -10.20 -41.07 33.19
CA THR A 531 -11.32 -41.87 32.74
C THR A 531 -10.96 -43.37 32.76
N ALA A 532 -9.76 -43.74 32.28
CA ALA A 532 -9.27 -45.11 32.36
C ALA A 532 -9.18 -45.61 33.81
N PHE A 533 -8.60 -44.79 34.68
CA PHE A 533 -8.51 -45.10 36.11
C PHE A 533 -9.90 -45.24 36.72
N GLY A 534 -10.82 -44.31 36.45
CA GLY A 534 -12.21 -44.34 36.93
C GLY A 534 -12.97 -45.56 36.45
N LEU A 535 -12.89 -45.90 35.16
CA LEU A 535 -13.49 -47.09 34.57
C LEU A 535 -12.92 -48.37 35.16
N THR A 536 -11.60 -48.44 35.31
CA THR A 536 -10.93 -49.63 35.89
C THR A 536 -11.32 -49.81 37.36
N ALA A 537 -11.22 -48.74 38.16
CA ALA A 537 -11.58 -48.76 39.56
C ALA A 537 -13.08 -49.13 39.77
N SER A 538 -13.96 -48.48 38.97
CA SER A 538 -15.39 -48.77 38.99
C SER A 538 -15.69 -50.24 38.62
N THR A 539 -15.01 -50.73 37.56
CA THR A 539 -15.19 -52.11 37.11
C THR A 539 -14.71 -53.12 38.18
N VAL A 540 -13.59 -52.84 38.82
CA VAL A 540 -13.08 -53.69 39.93
C VAL A 540 -14.03 -53.64 41.11
N VAL A 541 -14.50 -52.50 41.55
CA VAL A 541 -15.45 -52.34 42.64
C VAL A 541 -16.77 -53.04 42.33
N MET A 542 -17.30 -52.83 41.13
CA MET A 542 -18.51 -53.47 40.68
C MET A 542 -18.32 -54.98 40.56
N THR A 543 -17.21 -55.50 40.13
CA THR A 543 -16.88 -56.91 40.05
C THR A 543 -16.85 -57.50 41.45
N MET A 544 -16.17 -56.86 42.42
CA MET A 544 -16.14 -57.29 43.80
C MET A 544 -17.57 -57.31 44.43
N LEU A 545 -18.34 -56.23 44.14
CA LEU A 545 -19.72 -56.14 44.61
C LEU A 545 -20.58 -57.26 44.02
N VAL A 546 -20.44 -57.51 42.70
CA VAL A 546 -21.17 -58.63 42.04
C VAL A 546 -20.81 -59.97 42.64
N ILE A 547 -19.54 -60.23 42.90
CA ILE A 547 -19.10 -61.49 43.58
C ILE A 547 -19.67 -61.57 44.98
N ALA A 548 -19.61 -60.49 45.76
CA ALA A 548 -20.16 -60.45 47.11
C ALA A 548 -21.70 -60.72 47.10
N ILE A 549 -22.41 -60.04 46.16
CA ILE A 549 -23.85 -60.26 45.97
C ILE A 549 -24.13 -61.68 45.49
N ALA A 550 -23.33 -62.23 44.59
CA ALA A 550 -23.47 -63.59 44.10
C ALA A 550 -23.35 -64.64 45.28
N ILE A 551 -22.33 -64.41 46.12
CA ILE A 551 -22.10 -65.25 47.30
C ILE A 551 -23.26 -65.10 48.27
N TRP A 552 -23.70 -63.91 48.57
CA TRP A 552 -24.80 -63.59 49.47
C TRP A 552 -26.14 -64.19 48.94
N MET A 553 -26.43 -63.88 47.62
CA MET A 553 -27.66 -64.35 46.99
C MET A 553 -27.74 -65.84 46.88
N ALA A 554 -26.58 -66.51 46.53
CA ALA A 554 -26.54 -67.99 46.54
C ALA A 554 -26.78 -68.57 47.92
N GLY A 555 -26.31 -67.89 48.98
CA GLY A 555 -26.63 -68.27 50.38
C GLY A 555 -28.11 -68.10 50.73
N VAL A 556 -28.65 -66.93 50.44
CA VAL A 556 -30.03 -66.54 50.68
C VAL A 556 -31.00 -67.45 49.90
N LEU A 557 -30.75 -67.70 48.59
CA LEU A 557 -31.63 -68.52 47.77
C LEU A 557 -31.68 -70.00 48.26
N THR A 558 -30.47 -70.55 48.58
CA THR A 558 -30.39 -71.95 49.06
C THR A 558 -31.08 -72.11 50.39
N THR A 559 -30.98 -71.14 51.30
CA THR A 559 -31.65 -71.15 52.57
C THR A 559 -33.18 -71.06 52.42
N ARG A 560 -33.64 -70.15 51.56
CA ARG A 560 -35.03 -69.88 51.29
C ARG A 560 -35.77 -71.05 50.57
N ILE A 561 -35.05 -71.68 49.61
CA ILE A 561 -35.63 -72.89 48.95
C ILE A 561 -35.86 -73.99 49.96
N THR A 562 -34.96 -74.12 50.94
CA THR A 562 -35.12 -75.11 52.02
C THR A 562 -36.27 -74.80 52.99
N GLU A 563 -36.48 -73.54 53.35
CA GLU A 563 -37.54 -73.03 54.17
C GLU A 563 -38.90 -73.17 53.46
N MET A 564 -38.94 -72.87 52.15
CA MET A 564 -40.14 -72.94 51.36
C MET A 564 -40.65 -74.40 51.18
N ASN A 565 -39.69 -75.30 50.95
CA ASN A 565 -40.01 -76.72 50.89
C ASN A 565 -40.60 -77.26 52.20
N SER A 566 -40.21 -76.73 53.35
CA SER A 566 -40.75 -77.11 54.66
C SER A 566 -42.12 -76.45 54.87
N ALA A 567 -42.35 -75.22 54.40
CA ALA A 567 -43.65 -74.52 54.51
C ALA A 567 -44.73 -75.08 53.58
N ILE A 568 -44.34 -75.40 52.32
CA ILE A 568 -45.25 -76.10 51.38
C ILE A 568 -45.70 -77.45 51.97
N ARG A 569 -44.79 -78.10 52.69
CA ARG A 569 -45.15 -79.37 53.35
C ARG A 569 -46.07 -79.11 54.49
N ARG A 570 -45.96 -78.05 55.28
CA ARG A 570 -46.88 -77.66 56.34
C ARG A 570 -48.25 -77.23 55.83
N PHE A 571 -48.30 -76.48 54.71
CA PHE A 571 -49.50 -76.06 54.02
C PHE A 571 -50.30 -77.29 53.48
N LYS A 572 -49.58 -78.25 52.93
CA LYS A 572 -50.12 -79.50 52.52
C LYS A 572 -50.70 -80.31 53.74
N GLU A 573 -50.30 -80.06 54.92
CA GLU A 573 -50.68 -80.62 56.17
C GLU A 573 -51.83 -79.85 56.86
N GLY A 574 -52.45 -78.83 56.21
CA GLY A 574 -53.62 -78.10 56.60
C GLY A 574 -53.47 -76.90 57.50
N ASP A 575 -52.26 -76.43 57.75
CA ASP A 575 -51.99 -75.24 58.51
C ASP A 575 -52.09 -73.99 57.60
N LEU A 576 -53.32 -73.60 57.29
CA LEU A 576 -53.68 -72.50 56.40
C LEU A 576 -53.44 -71.13 57.02
N ALA A 577 -53.12 -71.07 58.34
CA ALA A 577 -52.74 -69.83 59.02
C ALA A 577 -51.21 -69.59 58.98
N HIS A 578 -50.42 -70.59 58.58
CA HIS A 578 -49.06 -70.45 58.49
C HIS A 578 -48.69 -69.50 57.34
N ARG A 579 -48.15 -68.36 57.60
CA ARG A 579 -47.59 -67.45 56.61
C ARG A 579 -46.10 -67.67 56.55
N LEU A 580 -45.52 -67.80 55.35
CA LEU A 580 -44.16 -67.76 55.15
C LEU A 580 -43.64 -66.36 55.59
N PRO A 581 -42.62 -66.26 56.38
CA PRO A 581 -42.11 -64.95 56.73
C PRO A 581 -41.68 -64.22 55.48
N LEU A 582 -42.37 -63.12 55.18
CA LEU A 582 -42.04 -62.24 54.03
C LEU A 582 -40.68 -61.58 54.32
N ARG A 583 -39.62 -62.34 54.01
CA ARG A 583 -38.22 -61.85 54.14
C ARG A 583 -37.73 -61.57 52.77
N GLY A 584 -37.78 -60.25 52.33
CA GLY A 584 -37.38 -59.75 51.01
C GLY A 584 -38.59 -59.51 50.09
N GLU A 585 -38.31 -58.96 48.93
CA GLU A 585 -39.25 -58.61 47.85
C GLU A 585 -38.87 -59.33 46.55
N ASP A 586 -38.33 -60.52 46.60
CA ASP A 586 -37.87 -61.30 45.44
C ASP A 586 -38.95 -62.35 45.07
N GLU A 587 -38.74 -63.01 43.92
CA GLU A 587 -39.61 -64.06 43.42
C GLU A 587 -39.89 -65.16 44.47
N MET A 588 -38.90 -65.30 45.41
CA MET A 588 -39.13 -66.18 46.57
C MET A 588 -40.00 -65.53 47.63
N ALA A 589 -39.90 -64.23 47.78
CA ALA A 589 -40.86 -63.45 48.55
C ALA A 589 -42.18 -63.27 47.81
N ASP A 590 -42.14 -63.18 46.46
CA ASP A 590 -43.35 -63.16 45.61
C ASP A 590 -43.98 -64.54 45.54
N LEU A 591 -43.22 -65.62 45.58
CA LEU A 591 -43.74 -66.97 45.76
C LEU A 591 -44.26 -67.15 47.22
N ALA A 592 -43.58 -66.53 48.18
CA ALA A 592 -44.08 -66.41 49.55
C ALA A 592 -45.22 -65.40 49.63
N LYS A 593 -45.18 -64.25 48.84
CA LYS A 593 -46.28 -63.33 48.73
C LYS A 593 -47.41 -63.88 47.87
N SER A 594 -47.12 -64.58 46.76
CA SER A 594 -48.08 -65.24 45.93
C SER A 594 -48.70 -66.38 46.73
N PHE A 595 -47.89 -67.03 47.57
CA PHE A 595 -48.37 -67.93 48.55
C PHE A 595 -49.17 -67.21 49.65
N ASN A 596 -48.72 -66.10 50.16
CA ASN A 596 -49.44 -65.22 51.06
C ASN A 596 -50.40 -64.27 50.32
N HIS A 597 -50.14 -63.92 49.04
CA HIS A 597 -50.88 -62.96 48.18
C HIS A 597 -51.96 -63.62 47.34
N MET A 598 -51.91 -64.91 47.14
CA MET A 598 -53.16 -65.55 46.98
C MET A 598 -54.15 -65.11 48.12
N ALA A 599 -53.58 -64.46 49.13
CA ALA A 599 -54.28 -63.83 50.22
C ALA A 599 -54.52 -62.35 50.12
N ASP A 600 -53.68 -61.68 49.34
CA ASP A 600 -53.75 -60.23 49.40
C ASP A 600 -53.62 -59.52 48.06
N GLU A 601 -54.05 -60.05 46.99
CA GLU A 601 -54.08 -59.36 45.70
C GLU A 601 -55.21 -58.32 45.70
N VAL A 602 -54.87 -57.17 45.79
CA VAL A 602 -55.44 -55.95 45.32
C VAL A 602 -54.91 -54.75 46.10
N GLN A 603 -53.84 -54.18 45.76
CA GLN A 603 -53.69 -52.72 45.93
C GLN A 603 -52.47 -52.10 45.23
N GLN A 604 -52.79 -51.19 44.39
CA GLN A 604 -52.12 -50.01 44.03
C GLN A 604 -51.24 -49.97 42.77
N SER A 605 -51.79 -49.31 41.84
CA SER A 605 -51.12 -48.62 40.81
C SER A 605 -51.15 -47.07 41.10
N PHE A 606 -50.10 -46.40 40.99
CA PHE A 606 -49.95 -44.96 40.55
C PHE A 606 -48.59 -44.41 40.83
N GLY A 607 -48.04 -43.75 39.84
CA GLY A 607 -47.01 -42.77 40.08
C GLY A 607 -45.86 -42.76 39.05
N ARG A 608 -46.04 -42.23 37.89
CA ARG A 608 -44.94 -41.73 37.03
C ARG A 608 -45.42 -40.59 36.17
N LEU A 609 -44.97 -39.39 36.45
CA LEU A 609 -44.88 -38.29 35.42
C LEU A 609 -44.26 -37.04 36.02
N ALA A 610 -42.99 -36.95 36.14
CA ALA A 610 -42.37 -35.64 36.58
C ALA A 610 -40.98 -35.23 36.04
N GLU A 611 -40.31 -35.98 35.24
CA GLU A 611 -38.87 -35.67 35.06
C GLU A 611 -38.40 -35.09 33.69
N ALA A 612 -39.31 -34.84 32.74
CA ALA A 612 -38.86 -34.46 31.38
C ALA A 612 -38.77 -32.97 31.12
N ARG A 613 -39.13 -32.11 32.07
CA ARG A 613 -39.30 -30.64 31.74
C ARG A 613 -38.08 -29.75 32.01
N SER A 614 -37.12 -30.21 32.75
CA SER A 614 -36.05 -29.29 33.25
C SER A 614 -34.87 -29.03 32.31
N ALA A 615 -34.64 -29.86 31.31
CA ALA A 615 -33.40 -29.78 30.50
C ALA A 615 -33.39 -28.76 29.35
N ALA A 616 -34.59 -28.31 28.94
CA ALA A 616 -34.66 -27.42 27.74
C ALA A 616 -34.41 -25.93 28.03
N GLU A 617 -34.55 -25.53 29.29
CA GLU A 617 -34.44 -24.07 29.64
C GLU A 617 -33.01 -23.57 29.80
N GLU A 618 -32.06 -24.44 30.02
CA GLU A 618 -30.66 -24.03 30.33
C GLU A 618 -29.81 -23.71 29.08
N ALA A 619 -30.08 -24.38 27.96
CA ALA A 619 -29.32 -24.17 26.71
C ALA A 619 -29.50 -22.77 26.06
N ASN A 620 -30.67 -22.17 26.25
CA ASN A 620 -30.99 -20.88 25.63
C ASN A 620 -30.37 -19.67 26.36
N ARG A 621 -30.03 -19.84 27.64
CA ARG A 621 -29.39 -18.78 28.44
C ARG A 621 -27.94 -18.57 28.07
N MET A 622 -27.19 -19.64 27.82
CA MET A 622 -25.75 -19.56 27.51
C MET A 622 -25.45 -18.89 26.19
N LYS A 623 -26.31 -19.03 25.16
CA LYS A 623 -26.14 -18.39 23.84
C LYS A 623 -26.20 -16.85 23.93
N SER A 624 -27.03 -16.34 24.82
CA SER A 624 -27.25 -14.89 24.95
C SER A 624 -26.15 -14.17 25.75
N GLU A 625 -25.57 -14.85 26.73
CA GLU A 625 -24.44 -14.31 27.52
C GLU A 625 -23.15 -14.22 26.70
N PHE A 626 -22.90 -15.19 25.80
CA PHE A 626 -21.73 -15.16 24.90
C PHE A 626 -21.73 -13.98 23.96
N LEU A 627 -22.89 -13.68 23.34
CA LEU A 627 -22.99 -12.54 22.41
C LEU A 627 -22.85 -11.18 23.08
N ALA A 628 -23.32 -11.04 24.32
CA ALA A 628 -23.20 -9.79 25.08
C ALA A 628 -21.73 -9.51 25.48
N ASN A 629 -21.00 -10.55 25.89
CA ASN A 629 -19.60 -10.43 26.28
C ASN A 629 -18.68 -10.12 25.08
N MET A 630 -18.92 -10.76 23.93
CA MET A 630 -18.17 -10.47 22.71
C MET A 630 -18.31 -9.02 22.24
N SER A 631 -19.49 -8.41 22.45
CA SER A 631 -19.70 -6.99 22.16
C SER A 631 -18.76 -6.07 22.90
N HIS A 632 -18.59 -6.34 24.20
CA HIS A 632 -17.77 -5.50 25.07
C HIS A 632 -16.27 -5.67 24.76
N GLU A 633 -15.86 -6.94 24.54
CA GLU A 633 -14.47 -7.30 24.25
C GLU A 633 -13.96 -6.79 22.90
N LEU A 634 -14.84 -6.61 21.91
CA LEU A 634 -14.49 -6.03 20.62
C LEU A 634 -14.51 -4.50 20.62
N ARG A 635 -15.43 -3.88 21.38
CA ARG A 635 -15.56 -2.42 21.43
C ARG A 635 -14.40 -1.74 22.13
N THR A 636 -13.87 -2.34 23.19
CA THR A 636 -12.81 -1.74 24.01
C THR A 636 -11.50 -1.50 23.22
N PRO A 637 -10.90 -2.51 22.54
CA PRO A 637 -9.68 -2.27 21.74
C PRO A 637 -9.95 -1.35 20.55
N LEU A 638 -11.15 -1.41 19.96
CA LEU A 638 -11.48 -0.60 18.80
C LEU A 638 -11.63 0.88 19.18
N ASN A 639 -12.23 1.20 20.31
CA ASN A 639 -12.26 2.56 20.83
C ASN A 639 -10.86 3.07 21.20
N GLY A 640 -9.97 2.20 21.66
CA GLY A 640 -8.57 2.55 21.86
C GLY A 640 -7.87 2.97 20.56
N ILE A 641 -8.06 2.19 19.48
CA ILE A 641 -7.49 2.51 18.15
C ILE A 641 -8.05 3.84 17.63
N LEU A 642 -9.36 4.06 17.77
CA LEU A 642 -10.01 5.29 17.35
C LEU A 642 -9.49 6.50 18.14
N GLY A 643 -9.35 6.35 19.46
CA GLY A 643 -8.84 7.42 20.32
C GLY A 643 -7.40 7.82 20.01
N PHE A 644 -6.53 6.83 19.73
CA PHE A 644 -5.15 7.11 19.30
C PHE A 644 -5.11 7.73 17.90
N ALA A 645 -5.95 7.29 16.98
CA ALA A 645 -6.05 7.87 15.65
C ALA A 645 -6.52 9.34 15.70
N GLU A 646 -7.48 9.67 16.58
CA GLU A 646 -7.98 11.01 16.79
C GLU A 646 -6.92 11.93 17.45
N LEU A 647 -6.18 11.42 18.44
CA LEU A 647 -5.05 12.14 19.02
C LEU A 647 -3.96 12.43 17.99
N LEU A 648 -3.62 11.42 17.17
CA LEU A 648 -2.65 11.60 16.09
C LEU A 648 -3.13 12.61 15.05
N GLU A 649 -4.43 12.64 14.72
CA GLU A 649 -5.01 13.63 13.81
C GLU A 649 -4.89 15.06 14.36
N MET A 650 -4.99 15.23 15.68
CA MET A 650 -4.87 16.53 16.35
C MET A 650 -3.42 17.00 16.53
N GLU A 651 -2.49 16.06 16.78
CA GLU A 651 -1.10 16.38 17.13
C GLU A 651 -0.16 16.44 15.92
N LEU A 652 -0.53 15.80 14.79
CA LEU A 652 0.32 15.76 13.61
C LEU A 652 0.22 17.06 12.81
N GLU A 653 1.33 17.73 12.63
CA GLU A 653 1.42 18.92 11.78
C GLU A 653 1.56 18.57 10.29
N ASP A 654 2.13 17.40 10.00
CA ASP A 654 2.31 16.91 8.64
C ASP A 654 0.97 16.47 8.01
N PRO A 655 0.55 17.10 6.89
CA PRO A 655 -0.71 16.79 6.22
C PRO A 655 -0.84 15.33 5.78
N ALA A 656 0.26 14.71 5.34
CA ALA A 656 0.23 13.33 4.87
C ALA A 656 0.07 12.32 6.02
N LEU A 657 0.74 12.56 7.14
CA LEU A 657 0.59 11.72 8.34
C LEU A 657 -0.79 11.91 8.97
N ARG A 658 -1.34 13.13 8.90
CA ARG A 658 -2.70 13.42 9.35
C ARG A 658 -3.74 12.69 8.50
N GLU A 659 -3.54 12.61 7.17
CA GLU A 659 -4.40 11.84 6.27
C GLU A 659 -4.37 10.33 6.60
N HIS A 660 -3.20 9.80 7.00
CA HIS A 660 -3.12 8.41 7.47
C HIS A 660 -3.88 8.20 8.78
N ALA A 661 -3.76 9.11 9.73
CA ALA A 661 -4.53 9.06 10.98
C ALA A 661 -6.04 9.12 10.72
N GLN A 662 -6.47 9.97 9.79
CA GLN A 662 -7.86 10.04 9.34
C GLN A 662 -8.33 8.72 8.70
N THR A 663 -7.49 8.09 7.90
CA THR A 663 -7.81 6.81 7.27
C THR A 663 -7.95 5.70 8.30
N ILE A 664 -7.07 5.65 9.31
CA ILE A 664 -7.17 4.68 10.40
C ILE A 664 -8.45 4.93 11.21
N ARG A 665 -8.77 6.18 11.53
CA ARG A 665 -10.00 6.55 12.23
C ARG A 665 -11.23 6.13 11.43
N ALA A 666 -11.30 6.49 10.15
CA ALA A 666 -12.42 6.15 9.28
C ALA A 666 -12.62 4.62 9.17
N SER A 667 -11.53 3.85 9.04
CA SER A 667 -11.58 2.39 8.98
C SER A 667 -12.03 1.77 10.31
N GLY A 668 -11.58 2.33 11.43
CA GLY A 668 -11.99 1.91 12.77
C GLY A 668 -13.47 2.21 13.06
N GLU A 669 -13.96 3.38 12.66
CA GLU A 669 -15.37 3.77 12.75
C GLU A 669 -16.25 2.84 11.91
N HIS A 670 -15.78 2.49 10.70
CA HIS A 670 -16.48 1.53 9.85
C HIS A 670 -16.58 0.15 10.50
N LEU A 671 -15.49 -0.35 11.06
CA LEU A 671 -15.47 -1.65 11.74
C LEU A 671 -16.38 -1.65 12.98
N LEU A 672 -16.39 -0.56 13.76
CA LEU A 672 -17.28 -0.41 14.91
C LEU A 672 -18.76 -0.44 14.49
N THR A 673 -19.07 0.17 13.36
CA THR A 673 -20.41 0.17 12.77
C THR A 673 -20.83 -1.25 12.38
N LEU A 674 -19.96 -2.03 11.72
CA LEU A 674 -20.22 -3.43 11.34
C LEU A 674 -20.44 -4.33 12.56
N VAL A 675 -19.56 -4.24 13.56
CA VAL A 675 -19.70 -5.02 14.81
C VAL A 675 -21.02 -4.70 15.50
N THR A 676 -21.38 -3.43 15.57
CA THR A 676 -22.63 -2.97 16.18
C THR A 676 -23.85 -3.51 15.40
N ALA A 677 -23.80 -3.50 14.07
CA ALA A 677 -24.89 -4.01 13.22
C ALA A 677 -25.11 -5.51 13.40
N VAL A 678 -24.02 -6.32 13.49
CA VAL A 678 -24.11 -7.77 13.75
C VAL A 678 -24.72 -8.06 15.11
N LEU A 679 -24.38 -7.28 16.12
CA LEU A 679 -24.91 -7.44 17.48
C LEU A 679 -26.37 -7.01 17.58
N ASP A 680 -26.75 -5.93 16.90
CA ASP A 680 -28.14 -5.50 16.81
C ASP A 680 -28.98 -6.58 16.11
N LEU A 681 -28.46 -7.21 15.03
CA LEU A 681 -29.11 -8.33 14.36
C LEU A 681 -29.33 -9.52 15.30
N ALA A 682 -28.30 -9.86 16.10
CA ALA A 682 -28.42 -10.96 17.09
C ALA A 682 -29.47 -10.66 18.20
N LYS A 683 -29.59 -9.39 18.61
CA LYS A 683 -30.64 -8.94 19.54
C LYS A 683 -32.04 -9.02 18.93
N ILE A 684 -32.16 -8.67 17.65
CA ILE A 684 -33.44 -8.80 16.92
C ILE A 684 -33.85 -10.27 16.83
N GLU A 685 -32.92 -11.18 16.50
CA GLU A 685 -33.17 -12.63 16.42
C GLU A 685 -33.57 -13.24 17.78
N ALA A 686 -33.00 -12.73 18.84
CA ALA A 686 -33.34 -13.15 20.20
C ALA A 686 -34.64 -12.53 20.74
N GLY A 687 -35.33 -11.68 19.98
CA GLY A 687 -36.50 -10.92 20.40
C GLY A 687 -36.24 -9.97 21.58
N ARG A 688 -35.01 -9.54 21.77
CA ARG A 688 -34.53 -8.70 22.89
C ARG A 688 -34.17 -7.26 22.47
N MET A 689 -34.68 -6.82 21.35
CA MET A 689 -34.46 -5.41 20.94
C MET A 689 -35.51 -4.53 21.62
N ASP A 690 -35.05 -3.70 22.55
CA ASP A 690 -35.92 -2.72 23.21
C ASP A 690 -36.02 -1.49 22.33
N PHE A 691 -37.21 -1.16 21.88
CA PHE A 691 -37.56 0.08 21.23
C PHE A 691 -38.02 1.08 22.31
N LYS A 692 -37.50 2.31 22.21
CA LYS A 692 -37.84 3.40 23.12
C LYS A 692 -38.54 4.52 22.36
N PRO A 693 -39.79 4.32 21.94
CA PRO A 693 -40.50 5.37 21.23
C PRO A 693 -40.77 6.55 22.15
N THR A 694 -40.42 7.72 21.69
CA THR A 694 -40.62 9.01 22.36
C THR A 694 -41.25 9.99 21.37
N PRO A 695 -41.89 11.06 21.85
CA PRO A 695 -42.29 12.14 20.95
C PRO A 695 -41.06 12.79 20.33
N ILE A 696 -40.97 12.81 19.00
CA ILE A 696 -39.86 13.42 18.26
C ILE A 696 -40.37 14.45 17.25
N ASP A 697 -39.57 15.48 17.02
CA ASP A 697 -39.75 16.46 15.95
C ASP A 697 -39.31 15.81 14.63
N LEU A 698 -40.26 15.16 13.90
CA LEU A 698 -39.94 14.48 12.66
C LEU A 698 -39.43 15.44 11.57
N PRO A 699 -40.03 16.60 11.31
CA PRO A 699 -39.49 17.56 10.38
C PRO A 699 -38.06 17.99 10.72
N GLY A 700 -37.77 18.23 12.01
CA GLY A 700 -36.42 18.52 12.48
C GLY A 700 -35.43 17.40 12.19
N LEU A 701 -35.78 16.16 12.51
CA LEU A 701 -34.98 14.97 12.25
C LEU A 701 -34.65 14.79 10.76
N LEU A 702 -35.64 14.96 9.88
CA LEU A 702 -35.44 14.84 8.44
C LEU A 702 -34.50 15.90 7.90
N ARG A 703 -34.64 17.15 8.35
CA ARG A 703 -33.74 18.26 7.99
C ARG A 703 -32.32 18.00 8.45
N GLU A 704 -32.13 17.48 9.66
CA GLU A 704 -30.81 17.10 10.17
C GLU A 704 -30.17 15.95 9.36
N VAL A 705 -30.92 14.91 9.03
CA VAL A 705 -30.44 13.78 8.22
C VAL A 705 -30.02 14.27 6.84
N VAL A 706 -30.84 15.07 6.18
CA VAL A 706 -30.54 15.63 4.86
C VAL A 706 -29.35 16.60 4.93
N ALA A 707 -29.29 17.44 5.96
CA ALA A 707 -28.17 18.36 6.17
C ALA A 707 -26.83 17.60 6.36
N ALA A 708 -26.85 16.51 7.13
CA ALA A 708 -25.67 15.67 7.33
C ALA A 708 -25.18 15.02 6.02
N GLN A 709 -26.06 14.74 5.08
CA GLN A 709 -25.73 14.11 3.80
C GLN A 709 -25.44 15.09 2.66
N ARG A 710 -25.69 16.39 2.84
CA ARG A 710 -25.43 17.42 1.82
C ARG A 710 -23.98 17.47 1.37
N GLY A 711 -23.04 17.32 2.29
CA GLY A 711 -21.60 17.29 1.98
C GLY A 711 -21.22 16.10 1.09
N HIS A 712 -21.85 14.95 1.29
CA HIS A 712 -21.64 13.76 0.47
C HIS A 712 -22.29 13.92 -0.91
N ALA A 713 -23.49 14.49 -0.98
CA ALA A 713 -24.16 14.79 -2.23
C ALA A 713 -23.35 15.79 -3.09
N GLN A 714 -22.85 16.86 -2.48
CA GLN A 714 -22.03 17.87 -3.17
C GLN A 714 -20.72 17.30 -3.73
N LYS A 715 -20.02 16.47 -2.96
CA LYS A 715 -18.78 15.81 -3.44
C LYS A 715 -19.02 14.93 -4.68
N ARG A 716 -20.25 14.45 -4.87
CA ARG A 716 -20.64 13.58 -5.97
C ARG A 716 -21.46 14.32 -7.06
N ASN A 717 -21.61 15.63 -6.95
CA ASN A 717 -22.41 16.47 -7.85
C ASN A 717 -23.87 15.98 -7.98
N LEU A 718 -24.46 15.49 -6.89
CA LEU A 718 -25.84 15.04 -6.84
C LEU A 718 -26.73 16.11 -6.19
N ALA A 719 -27.93 16.29 -6.70
CA ALA A 719 -28.94 17.06 -6.00
C ALA A 719 -29.55 16.21 -4.87
N LEU A 720 -29.67 16.79 -3.67
CA LEU A 720 -30.34 16.16 -2.54
C LEU A 720 -31.46 17.06 -2.06
N GLU A 721 -32.68 16.60 -2.26
CA GLU A 721 -33.91 17.36 -2.00
C GLU A 721 -34.71 16.76 -0.86
N LEU A 722 -35.34 17.61 -0.06
CA LEU A 722 -36.28 17.21 0.98
C LEU A 722 -37.65 17.81 0.63
N ILE A 723 -38.65 16.95 0.56
CA ILE A 723 -40.04 17.34 0.32
C ILE A 723 -40.86 16.94 1.55
N GLU A 724 -41.41 17.94 2.22
CA GLU A 724 -42.24 17.76 3.42
C GLU A 724 -43.68 18.10 3.02
N ASP A 725 -44.62 17.14 3.11
CA ASP A 725 -45.99 17.36 2.75
C ASP A 725 -46.95 17.03 3.92
N GLY A 726 -47.49 18.07 4.53
CA GLY A 726 -48.49 17.96 5.59
C GLY A 726 -48.04 17.20 6.84
N LEU A 727 -46.76 17.19 7.16
CA LEU A 727 -46.20 16.42 8.27
C LEU A 727 -46.73 16.90 9.63
N PRO A 728 -47.07 16.00 10.54
CA PRO A 728 -47.31 16.39 11.93
C PRO A 728 -46.01 16.87 12.56
N PRO A 729 -46.04 17.91 13.42
CA PRO A 729 -44.84 18.47 14.01
C PRO A 729 -44.16 17.49 14.99
N VAL A 730 -44.91 16.53 15.52
CA VAL A 730 -44.41 15.52 16.46
C VAL A 730 -44.98 14.15 16.10
N VAL A 731 -44.13 13.18 16.03
CA VAL A 731 -44.48 11.76 15.86
C VAL A 731 -43.91 10.94 17.03
N PHE A 732 -44.54 9.77 17.30
CA PHE A 732 -44.08 8.89 18.35
C PHE A 732 -43.20 7.78 17.76
N ALA A 733 -41.90 7.93 17.87
CA ALA A 733 -40.93 6.95 17.30
C ALA A 733 -39.65 6.90 18.14
N ASP A 734 -38.83 5.90 17.91
CA ASP A 734 -37.47 5.83 18.43
C ASP A 734 -36.53 6.68 17.56
N ASP A 735 -36.10 7.85 18.08
CA ASP A 735 -35.25 8.81 17.36
C ASP A 735 -33.97 8.13 16.83
N VAL A 736 -33.29 7.38 17.65
CA VAL A 736 -32.00 6.76 17.30
C VAL A 736 -32.19 5.75 16.15
N ARG A 737 -33.22 4.93 16.27
CA ARG A 737 -33.48 3.89 15.25
C ARG A 737 -34.06 4.46 13.96
N LEU A 738 -34.93 5.43 14.05
CA LEU A 738 -35.47 6.11 12.89
C LEU A 738 -34.37 6.84 12.12
N ARG A 739 -33.52 7.58 12.84
CA ARG A 739 -32.34 8.24 12.29
C ARG A 739 -31.41 7.24 11.59
N GLN A 740 -31.14 6.10 12.22
CA GLN A 740 -30.31 5.03 11.66
C GLN A 740 -30.87 4.51 10.33
N VAL A 741 -32.19 4.27 10.26
CA VAL A 741 -32.86 3.83 9.03
C VAL A 741 -32.74 4.87 7.92
N LEU A 742 -33.03 6.13 8.25
CA LEU A 742 -32.99 7.23 7.29
C LEU A 742 -31.58 7.49 6.74
N LEU A 743 -30.59 7.48 7.62
CA LEU A 743 -29.18 7.62 7.19
C LEU A 743 -28.75 6.47 6.31
N ASN A 744 -29.13 5.22 6.64
CA ASN A 744 -28.79 4.07 5.81
C ASN A 744 -29.42 4.15 4.41
N LEU A 745 -30.71 4.48 4.33
CA LEU A 745 -31.40 4.59 3.05
C LEU A 745 -30.85 5.75 2.21
N THR A 746 -30.68 6.93 2.83
CA THR A 746 -30.16 8.11 2.12
C THR A 746 -28.71 7.92 1.67
N ASN A 747 -27.88 7.26 2.50
CA ASN A 747 -26.51 6.96 2.13
C ASN A 747 -26.45 5.96 0.98
N ASN A 748 -27.31 4.94 0.99
CA ASN A 748 -27.40 4.01 -0.14
C ASN A 748 -27.86 4.71 -1.41
N ALA A 749 -28.88 5.56 -1.35
CA ALA A 749 -29.37 6.33 -2.47
C ALA A 749 -28.26 7.22 -3.08
N LEU A 750 -27.51 7.94 -2.25
CA LEU A 750 -26.37 8.74 -2.69
C LEU A 750 -25.22 7.89 -3.23
N LYS A 751 -25.01 6.71 -2.68
CA LYS A 751 -23.95 5.77 -3.09
C LYS A 751 -24.23 5.21 -4.49
N PHE A 752 -25.47 4.88 -4.80
CA PHE A 752 -25.83 4.17 -6.02
C PHE A 752 -26.37 5.10 -7.13
N THR A 753 -26.43 6.40 -6.89
CA THR A 753 -26.71 7.40 -7.92
C THR A 753 -25.39 7.99 -8.44
N GLU A 754 -25.16 7.90 -9.74
CA GLU A 754 -23.98 8.48 -10.38
C GLU A 754 -24.23 9.94 -10.82
N GLN A 755 -25.41 10.22 -11.34
CA GLN A 755 -25.85 11.55 -11.76
C GLN A 755 -27.36 11.68 -11.53
N GLY A 756 -27.81 12.83 -11.10
CA GLY A 756 -29.23 13.12 -10.92
C GLY A 756 -29.57 13.59 -9.50
N THR A 757 -30.70 13.13 -9.00
CA THR A 757 -31.26 13.64 -7.75
C THR A 757 -31.61 12.48 -6.79
N VAL A 758 -31.36 12.70 -5.52
CA VAL A 758 -31.90 11.89 -4.43
C VAL A 758 -32.96 12.75 -3.71
N THR A 759 -34.17 12.24 -3.62
CA THR A 759 -35.28 12.95 -2.98
C THR A 759 -35.71 12.19 -1.73
N VAL A 760 -35.71 12.85 -0.59
CA VAL A 760 -36.33 12.37 0.64
C VAL A 760 -37.70 13.04 0.72
N ARG A 761 -38.76 12.25 0.59
CA ARG A 761 -40.13 12.76 0.65
C ARG A 761 -40.79 12.21 1.90
N ALA A 762 -41.41 13.04 2.66
CA ALA A 762 -42.18 12.65 3.81
C ALA A 762 -43.57 13.26 3.75
N MET A 763 -44.58 12.42 3.90
CA MET A 763 -45.97 12.80 3.78
C MET A 763 -46.82 12.18 4.88
N ASN A 764 -47.85 12.86 5.27
CA ASN A 764 -48.83 12.31 6.17
C ASN A 764 -49.77 11.36 5.42
N GLU A 765 -49.97 10.15 5.90
CA GLU A 765 -51.00 9.23 5.37
C GLU A 765 -52.29 9.43 6.15
N ASP A 766 -53.40 9.63 5.39
CA ASP A 766 -54.69 9.80 6.01
C ASP A 766 -55.04 8.57 6.87
N ALA A 767 -55.24 8.83 8.17
CA ALA A 767 -55.62 7.79 9.12
C ALA A 767 -57.06 7.37 8.82
N ARG A 768 -57.30 6.07 8.72
CA ARG A 768 -58.69 5.54 8.72
C ARG A 768 -59.26 5.74 10.13
N GLU A 769 -60.55 5.99 10.18
CA GLU A 769 -61.27 6.28 11.42
C GLU A 769 -61.01 5.20 12.47
N GLY A 770 -60.28 5.54 13.55
CA GLY A 770 -59.88 4.63 14.66
C GLY A 770 -58.50 4.04 14.59
N GLU A 771 -57.65 4.35 13.54
CA GLU A 771 -56.25 3.96 13.49
C GLU A 771 -55.34 5.15 13.85
N PRO A 772 -54.17 4.87 14.46
CA PRO A 772 -53.17 5.93 14.67
C PRO A 772 -52.70 6.50 13.36
N GLY A 773 -52.50 7.81 13.27
CA GLY A 773 -51.93 8.49 12.11
C GLY A 773 -50.59 7.87 11.72
N ARG A 774 -50.32 7.76 10.44
CA ARG A 774 -49.07 7.22 9.88
C ARG A 774 -48.39 8.29 9.06
N VAL A 775 -47.10 8.26 9.11
CA VAL A 775 -46.24 9.05 8.23
C VAL A 775 -45.51 8.12 7.28
N ARG A 776 -45.57 8.40 6.00
CA ARG A 776 -44.75 7.71 5.00
C ARG A 776 -43.54 8.55 4.70
N ILE A 777 -42.38 7.88 4.78
CA ILE A 777 -41.11 8.47 4.38
C ILE A 777 -40.57 7.66 3.19
N GLU A 778 -40.31 8.32 2.09
CA GLU A 778 -39.76 7.72 0.87
C GLU A 778 -38.37 8.32 0.61
N VAL A 779 -37.43 7.47 0.24
CA VAL A 779 -36.14 7.91 -0.27
C VAL A 779 -36.07 7.40 -1.71
N GLU A 780 -36.18 8.35 -2.64
CA GLU A 780 -36.18 8.10 -4.08
C GLU A 780 -34.83 8.51 -4.66
N ASP A 781 -34.24 7.67 -5.45
CA ASP A 781 -33.00 7.94 -6.17
C ASP A 781 -33.20 7.74 -7.69
N THR A 782 -32.35 8.43 -8.46
CA THR A 782 -32.33 8.30 -9.93
C THR A 782 -31.19 7.41 -10.40
N GLY A 783 -30.74 6.49 -9.56
CA GLY A 783 -29.62 5.59 -9.81
C GLY A 783 -29.95 4.42 -10.73
N ALA A 784 -29.10 3.41 -10.72
CA ALA A 784 -29.17 2.26 -11.63
C ALA A 784 -30.40 1.36 -11.41
N GLY A 785 -31.13 1.55 -10.31
CA GLY A 785 -32.28 0.73 -9.91
C GLY A 785 -31.87 -0.69 -9.47
N ILE A 786 -32.84 -1.47 -9.03
CA ILE A 786 -32.66 -2.82 -8.52
C ILE A 786 -33.58 -3.75 -9.31
N SER A 787 -33.03 -4.87 -9.81
CA SER A 787 -33.83 -5.84 -10.57
C SER A 787 -34.94 -6.48 -9.72
N PRO A 788 -36.09 -6.91 -10.31
CA PRO A 788 -37.18 -7.48 -9.55
C PRO A 788 -36.80 -8.76 -8.76
N GLU A 789 -35.79 -9.49 -9.23
CA GLU A 789 -35.24 -10.66 -8.55
C GLU A 789 -34.45 -10.24 -7.32
N GLU A 790 -33.60 -9.22 -7.45
CA GLU A 790 -32.77 -8.69 -6.37
C GLU A 790 -33.61 -7.95 -5.32
N GLN A 791 -34.69 -7.27 -5.69
CA GLN A 791 -35.60 -6.60 -4.75
C GLN A 791 -36.15 -7.53 -3.67
N LYS A 792 -36.28 -8.82 -3.95
CA LYS A 792 -36.73 -9.81 -2.97
C LYS A 792 -35.63 -10.22 -2.00
N LEU A 793 -34.38 -10.01 -2.39
CA LEU A 793 -33.20 -10.50 -1.68
C LEU A 793 -32.46 -9.41 -0.90
N ILE A 794 -32.62 -8.11 -1.26
CA ILE A 794 -31.87 -7.01 -0.63
C ILE A 794 -32.13 -6.80 0.85
N PHE A 795 -33.23 -7.34 1.37
CA PHE A 795 -33.54 -7.33 2.81
C PHE A 795 -33.13 -8.63 3.52
N GLU A 796 -32.55 -9.61 2.79
CA GLU A 796 -31.98 -10.80 3.42
C GLU A 796 -30.63 -10.46 4.09
N LYS A 797 -30.38 -11.14 5.22
CA LYS A 797 -29.16 -10.93 6.01
C LYS A 797 -27.92 -11.30 5.22
N PHE A 798 -26.86 -10.46 5.27
CA PHE A 798 -25.57 -10.71 4.62
C PHE A 798 -25.63 -10.91 3.10
N ARG A 799 -26.62 -10.35 2.41
CA ARG A 799 -26.73 -10.36 0.95
C ARG A 799 -26.27 -9.03 0.37
N GLN A 800 -25.47 -9.10 -0.69
CA GLN A 800 -25.13 -7.97 -1.57
C GLN A 800 -25.45 -8.40 -3.00
N SER A 801 -25.88 -7.45 -3.83
CA SER A 801 -26.15 -7.70 -5.26
C SER A 801 -24.84 -7.97 -6.01
N GLU A 802 -24.76 -9.08 -6.74
CA GLU A 802 -23.57 -9.52 -7.48
C GLU A 802 -23.17 -8.58 -8.62
N ASN A 803 -24.08 -7.74 -9.10
CA ASN A 803 -23.82 -6.84 -10.23
C ASN A 803 -22.96 -5.61 -9.88
N PHE A 804 -22.68 -5.34 -8.60
CA PHE A 804 -21.89 -4.19 -8.15
C PHE A 804 -20.43 -4.52 -7.80
N VAL A 805 -20.06 -5.79 -7.69
CA VAL A 805 -18.67 -6.21 -7.37
C VAL A 805 -17.70 -5.95 -8.52
N THR A 806 -18.20 -5.75 -9.73
CA THR A 806 -17.34 -5.57 -10.92
C THR A 806 -17.16 -4.12 -11.39
N ARG A 807 -17.75 -3.12 -10.73
CA ARG A 807 -17.69 -1.72 -11.20
C ARG A 807 -17.20 -0.64 -10.22
N SER A 808 -16.87 -0.97 -9.00
CA SER A 808 -16.30 0.04 -8.10
C SER A 808 -14.98 -0.43 -7.52
N HIS A 809 -13.89 -0.03 -8.17
CA HIS A 809 -12.66 0.24 -7.46
C HIS A 809 -12.87 1.53 -6.68
N GLU A 810 -13.39 1.41 -5.46
CA GLU A 810 -13.15 2.35 -4.38
C GLU A 810 -13.77 1.76 -3.13
N GLY A 811 -12.88 1.48 -2.18
CA GLY A 811 -13.14 0.74 -0.99
C GLY A 811 -14.21 1.34 -0.08
N SER A 812 -14.88 0.48 0.54
CA SER A 812 -15.23 0.33 1.95
C SER A 812 -16.33 -0.71 2.13
#